data_060385408e734466a8b9e6bc73e9a83e
#
_entry.id   060385408e734466a8b9e6bc73e9a83e
#
_cell.length_a   1.000
_cell.length_b   1.000
_cell.length_c   1.000
_cell.angle_alpha   90.00
_cell.angle_beta   90.00
_cell.angle_gamma   90.00
#
_symmetry.space_group_name_H-M   'P 1'
#
loop_
_entity.id
_entity.type
_entity.pdbx_description
1 polymer ?
#
loop_
_entity_poly.entity_id
_entity_poly.type
_entity_poly.pdbx_seq_one_letter_code
_entity_poly.pdbx_strand_id
1 'polypeptide(L)'
;MKISAILKWLAAALTGTAAAVLPVRAQPSAASFSSQYTQLRVDAIHPRMDSIRRHRPTVALVLSGGGAKGAAHVGVIQYLESIGMPVDIVIGTSMGGLVGGMYSLGYRGERMDSIIRNMDWDMALSDRIPREYISYTEAKYNEKYLLSFPFFYGKKEFEKLRADNRQYSRNERKGGEIHLGAGNDNASSLVKDNLLGSLPAGMVFGQNVGNVLSSLTVGYQDEMDFYKLPIPFVCVASDLVSGTAKVWTRGKLTAALRSTMSIPGLFAPVKVGGMVLVDGGMRNNFPTDLAKMVGADLVIGVDLSDGSRQYSEINNLGDIIVTGVDMLGRASYERNRLIPDVIIKPTLSEFTMMSFSKRSIDTIIRRGYQASLAVARELDSLKALVGRDTTVHYHRPAVDLGEEKVLISGVEISGVSDRESLYLMNKIGLSAGIKMGSAEIEDAAATIYGTNAFDYVTYELQGAEQPFRLRYDCVKGPIHQLGVGVRFDTEEIVSILVNMGLNVHKLQGSSLDFTAKVGINPYANLNYSFVTRNGLSLNAMTGIRYTDRNVFSIGDNRFRINFINVRQELFLSNIKWSKYFLKTGLRNDWYSVNSMMAEQVIGNYDLEQLKNDYITYFLQAGRDSFDNGYIPTEGSSLGVSYDWVFGGFPQKFNNFHTIQLHWKHLVGGDAFAFLPSLSFRFLFGDDVPIPFTNTIGGSMPGRYLDQQMPFLGIENAAAMQNMLGIARADFRVKLLKNNYLTGIVNYAVSANNFAQLKAEYGRYDHLGAGLQYTYNTIIGPMIFNVHWSTYTHRVGAYIGIGFDF
;
A
#
# COMPACT_ATOMS: atom_id res chain seq x y z
N MET A 1 7.10 12.94 34.14
CA MET A 1 7.43 14.02 33.17
C MET A 1 6.11 14.56 32.63
N LYS A 2 5.88 15.87 32.74
CA LYS A 2 4.54 16.46 32.52
C LYS A 2 4.20 16.51 31.03
N ILE A 3 3.03 15.98 30.67
CA ILE A 3 2.42 15.99 29.30
C ILE A 3 2.48 17.40 28.66
N SER A 4 2.53 18.47 29.48
CA SER A 4 2.68 19.86 29.01
C SER A 4 4.01 20.16 28.27
N ALA A 5 5.03 19.35 28.44
CA ALA A 5 6.31 19.54 27.75
C ALA A 5 6.28 18.97 26.31
N ILE A 6 5.55 17.87 26.10
CA ILE A 6 5.38 17.26 24.78
C ILE A 6 4.47 18.10 23.89
N LEU A 7 3.40 18.66 24.45
CA LEU A 7 2.50 19.57 23.73
C LEU A 7 3.18 20.91 23.37
N LYS A 8 4.09 21.41 24.23
CA LYS A 8 4.88 22.61 23.90
C LYS A 8 5.91 22.33 22.81
N TRP A 9 6.43 21.10 22.73
CA TRP A 9 7.38 20.71 21.67
C TRP A 9 6.69 20.54 20.32
N LEU A 10 5.48 19.97 20.31
CA LEU A 10 4.64 19.88 19.10
C LEU A 10 4.15 21.26 18.61
N ALA A 11 3.82 22.17 19.54
CA ALA A 11 3.43 23.54 19.18
C ALA A 11 4.63 24.36 18.63
N ALA A 12 5.84 24.15 19.16
CA ALA A 12 7.06 24.82 18.66
C ALA A 12 7.49 24.30 17.27
N ALA A 13 7.22 23.02 16.95
CA ALA A 13 7.48 22.47 15.63
C ALA A 13 6.49 22.99 14.56
N LEU A 14 5.29 23.39 14.96
CA LEU A 14 4.26 23.95 14.05
C LEU A 14 4.38 25.47 13.83
N THR A 15 5.09 26.20 14.71
CA THR A 15 5.24 27.67 14.60
C THR A 15 6.55 28.11 13.97
N GLY A 16 7.48 27.19 13.70
CA GLY A 16 8.82 27.49 13.14
C GLY A 16 8.86 27.77 11.63
N THR A 17 7.74 27.74 10.91
CA THR A 17 7.71 27.94 9.44
C THR A 17 7.13 29.28 8.99
N ALA A 18 6.97 30.24 9.90
CA ALA A 18 6.53 31.59 9.53
C ALA A 18 7.73 32.56 9.56
N ALA A 19 7.99 33.16 8.39
CA ALA A 19 8.78 34.36 8.14
C ALA A 19 10.28 34.19 7.78
N ALA A 20 10.52 33.92 6.50
CA ALA A 20 11.56 34.60 5.75
C ALA A 20 10.96 35.14 4.46
N VAL A 21 10.24 36.24 4.55
CA VAL A 21 9.87 37.06 3.38
C VAL A 21 11.11 37.82 2.97
N LEU A 22 11.83 37.33 1.96
CA LEU A 22 12.80 38.13 1.23
C LEU A 22 12.08 39.05 0.25
N PRO A 23 12.55 40.28 0.04
CA PRO A 23 11.87 41.29 -0.75
C PRO A 23 11.76 40.87 -2.21
N VAL A 24 10.53 40.86 -2.72
CA VAL A 24 10.23 40.68 -4.14
C VAL A 24 10.84 41.81 -4.91
N ARG A 25 11.88 41.51 -5.68
CA ARG A 25 12.46 42.45 -6.66
C ARG A 25 11.82 42.20 -8.03
N ALA A 26 11.25 43.29 -8.56
CA ALA A 26 10.94 43.58 -9.97
C ALA A 26 10.04 42.59 -10.71
N GLN A 27 8.89 43.04 -11.16
CA GLN A 27 8.06 42.39 -12.19
C GLN A 27 8.90 42.08 -13.44
N PRO A 28 8.92 40.86 -13.95
CA PRO A 28 9.52 40.55 -15.22
C PRO A 28 8.73 41.18 -16.36
N SER A 29 9.42 41.84 -17.30
CA SER A 29 8.83 42.37 -18.52
C SER A 29 8.22 41.28 -19.41
N ALA A 30 7.29 41.61 -20.29
CA ALA A 30 6.64 40.68 -21.24
C ALA A 30 7.62 39.84 -22.09
N ALA A 31 8.87 40.30 -22.26
CA ALA A 31 9.92 39.56 -22.95
C ALA A 31 10.42 38.32 -22.14
N SER A 32 10.23 38.24 -20.82
CA SER A 32 10.63 37.08 -20.01
C SER A 32 9.64 35.92 -20.05
N PHE A 33 8.42 36.12 -20.51
CA PHE A 33 7.42 35.06 -20.67
C PHE A 33 7.70 34.19 -21.90
N SER A 34 8.29 34.69 -22.95
CA SER A 34 8.70 33.90 -24.12
C SER A 34 9.80 32.89 -23.80
N SER A 35 10.62 33.11 -22.74
CA SER A 35 11.66 32.16 -22.31
C SER A 35 11.10 30.96 -21.55
N GLN A 36 9.89 30.99 -20.99
CA GLN A 36 9.25 29.86 -20.27
C GLN A 36 8.94 28.68 -21.20
N TYR A 37 8.76 28.93 -22.49
CA TYR A 37 8.35 27.91 -23.48
C TYR A 37 9.45 27.63 -24.50
N THR A 38 10.69 27.99 -24.27
CA THR A 38 11.83 27.80 -25.21
C THR A 38 12.08 26.33 -25.58
N GLN A 39 11.51 25.38 -24.86
CA GLN A 39 11.56 23.95 -25.22
C GLN A 39 10.39 23.51 -26.11
N LEU A 40 9.44 24.38 -26.43
CA LEU A 40 8.35 24.10 -27.33
C LEU A 40 8.88 24.02 -28.76
N ARG A 41 8.83 22.80 -29.35
CA ARG A 41 9.24 22.63 -30.77
C ARG A 41 8.08 22.99 -31.67
N VAL A 42 7.67 24.26 -31.59
CA VAL A 42 6.56 24.81 -32.43
C VAL A 42 6.79 24.55 -33.88
N ASP A 43 8.02 24.71 -34.37
CA ASP A 43 8.38 24.50 -35.77
C ASP A 43 8.11 23.08 -36.29
N ALA A 44 8.11 22.09 -35.41
CA ALA A 44 7.90 20.69 -35.79
C ALA A 44 6.42 20.35 -36.09
N ILE A 45 5.45 21.07 -35.52
CA ILE A 45 4.01 20.84 -35.73
C ILE A 45 3.43 21.72 -36.83
N HIS A 46 4.03 22.88 -37.10
CA HIS A 46 3.53 23.85 -38.13
C HIS A 46 3.29 23.21 -39.49
N PRO A 47 4.19 22.39 -40.07
CA PRO A 47 3.95 21.80 -41.38
C PRO A 47 2.65 20.98 -41.47
N ARG A 48 2.29 20.26 -40.37
CA ARG A 48 1.05 19.49 -40.27
C ARG A 48 -0.16 20.43 -40.15
N MET A 49 -0.08 21.44 -39.26
CA MET A 49 -1.14 22.43 -39.11
C MET A 49 -1.37 23.22 -40.41
N ASP A 50 -0.30 23.64 -41.11
CA ASP A 50 -0.40 24.34 -42.39
C ASP A 50 -0.96 23.47 -43.51
N SER A 51 -0.70 22.16 -43.48
CA SER A 51 -1.32 21.22 -44.42
C SER A 51 -2.83 21.15 -44.25
N ILE A 52 -3.31 21.05 -42.98
CA ILE A 52 -4.75 21.02 -42.68
C ILE A 52 -5.40 22.39 -43.01
N ARG A 53 -4.72 23.49 -42.68
CA ARG A 53 -5.20 24.86 -42.90
C ARG A 53 -5.48 25.19 -44.37
N ARG A 54 -4.81 24.50 -45.30
CA ARG A 54 -5.10 24.64 -46.72
C ARG A 54 -6.51 24.17 -47.12
N HIS A 55 -7.13 23.34 -46.28
CA HIS A 55 -8.45 22.74 -46.56
C HIS A 55 -9.53 23.22 -45.59
N ARG A 56 -9.18 23.48 -44.34
CA ARG A 56 -10.07 23.96 -43.30
C ARG A 56 -9.28 24.56 -42.11
N PRO A 57 -9.92 25.35 -41.24
CA PRO A 57 -9.32 25.79 -39.97
C PRO A 57 -8.93 24.60 -39.13
N THR A 58 -7.80 24.73 -38.42
CA THR A 58 -7.30 23.72 -37.47
C THR A 58 -7.96 23.88 -36.11
N VAL A 59 -8.27 22.75 -35.45
CA VAL A 59 -8.98 22.71 -34.14
C VAL A 59 -8.09 22.10 -33.07
N ALA A 60 -7.87 22.86 -31.97
CA ALA A 60 -7.26 22.35 -30.74
C ALA A 60 -8.32 22.05 -29.68
N LEU A 61 -8.21 20.89 -29.05
CA LEU A 61 -8.97 20.54 -27.83
C LEU A 61 -8.04 20.72 -26.63
N VAL A 62 -8.43 21.62 -25.72
CA VAL A 62 -7.66 21.92 -24.50
C VAL A 62 -8.41 21.45 -23.26
N LEU A 63 -7.76 20.58 -22.48
CA LEU A 63 -8.34 19.92 -21.31
C LEU A 63 -7.63 20.38 -20.04
N SER A 64 -8.37 21.04 -19.13
CA SER A 64 -7.82 21.54 -17.88
C SER A 64 -7.56 20.41 -16.85
N GLY A 65 -6.74 20.67 -15.84
CA GLY A 65 -6.60 19.81 -14.69
C GLY A 65 -7.81 19.88 -13.74
N GLY A 66 -7.99 18.84 -12.89
CA GLY A 66 -9.12 18.83 -11.95
C GLY A 66 -9.25 17.55 -11.10
N GLY A 67 -8.28 16.64 -11.09
CA GLY A 67 -8.38 15.36 -10.39
C GLY A 67 -9.60 14.55 -10.86
N ALA A 68 -10.41 14.00 -9.93
CA ALA A 68 -11.61 13.22 -10.27
C ALA A 68 -12.59 13.95 -11.20
N LYS A 69 -12.68 15.30 -11.11
CA LYS A 69 -13.50 16.12 -12.02
C LYS A 69 -13.10 15.94 -13.49
N GLY A 70 -11.84 15.53 -13.75
CA GLY A 70 -11.35 15.28 -15.09
C GLY A 70 -12.09 14.16 -15.83
N ALA A 71 -12.81 13.29 -15.15
CA ALA A 71 -13.72 12.34 -15.80
C ALA A 71 -14.77 13.04 -16.67
N ALA A 72 -15.11 14.32 -16.43
CA ALA A 72 -16.00 15.08 -17.31
C ALA A 72 -15.47 15.24 -18.72
N HIS A 73 -14.15 15.26 -18.91
CA HIS A 73 -13.55 15.32 -20.26
C HIS A 73 -13.99 14.15 -21.14
N VAL A 74 -14.22 12.96 -20.55
CA VAL A 74 -14.72 11.80 -21.30
C VAL A 74 -16.11 12.07 -21.88
N GLY A 75 -17.02 12.62 -21.06
CA GLY A 75 -18.37 13.00 -21.52
C GLY A 75 -18.34 14.08 -22.61
N VAL A 76 -17.39 15.03 -22.50
CA VAL A 76 -17.18 16.04 -23.56
C VAL A 76 -16.68 15.39 -24.85
N ILE A 77 -15.70 14.50 -24.77
CA ILE A 77 -15.16 13.79 -25.94
C ILE A 77 -16.25 12.95 -26.61
N GLN A 78 -17.08 12.24 -25.83
CA GLN A 78 -18.23 11.48 -26.36
C GLN A 78 -19.18 12.38 -27.17
N TYR A 79 -19.46 13.58 -26.68
CA TYR A 79 -20.29 14.52 -27.39
C TYR A 79 -19.62 15.03 -28.68
N LEU A 80 -18.35 15.46 -28.63
CA LEU A 80 -17.60 15.91 -29.81
C LEU A 80 -17.51 14.83 -30.88
N GLU A 81 -17.28 13.57 -30.48
CA GLU A 81 -17.31 12.43 -31.40
C GLU A 81 -18.71 12.23 -32.03
N SER A 82 -19.78 12.34 -31.22
CA SER A 82 -21.15 12.13 -31.69
C SER A 82 -21.57 13.13 -32.78
N ILE A 83 -21.07 14.35 -32.67
CA ILE A 83 -21.33 15.38 -33.71
C ILE A 83 -20.28 15.34 -34.85
N GLY A 84 -19.22 14.51 -34.77
CA GLY A 84 -18.14 14.43 -35.73
C GLY A 84 -17.30 15.71 -35.78
N MET A 85 -16.99 16.32 -34.62
CA MET A 85 -16.09 17.48 -34.54
C MET A 85 -14.64 17.01 -34.74
N PRO A 86 -13.92 17.55 -35.76
CA PRO A 86 -12.52 17.22 -35.93
C PRO A 86 -11.65 17.83 -34.84
N VAL A 87 -10.64 17.07 -34.38
CA VAL A 87 -9.63 17.50 -33.42
C VAL A 87 -8.25 17.24 -34.02
N ASP A 88 -7.47 18.28 -34.24
CA ASP A 88 -6.17 18.20 -34.88
C ASP A 88 -4.99 18.14 -33.89
N ILE A 89 -5.20 18.63 -32.68
CA ILE A 89 -4.24 18.55 -31.59
C ILE A 89 -4.96 18.56 -30.23
N VAL A 90 -4.45 17.79 -29.28
CA VAL A 90 -4.92 17.77 -27.90
C VAL A 90 -3.85 18.32 -26.97
N ILE A 91 -4.24 19.20 -26.05
CA ILE A 91 -3.36 19.81 -25.07
C ILE A 91 -3.99 19.65 -23.70
N GLY A 92 -3.24 19.11 -22.73
CA GLY A 92 -3.82 18.81 -21.41
C GLY A 92 -2.89 19.04 -20.24
N THR A 93 -3.51 19.24 -19.08
CA THR A 93 -2.81 19.34 -17.77
C THR A 93 -3.45 18.37 -16.77
N SER A 94 -2.64 17.68 -15.94
CA SER A 94 -3.10 16.77 -14.89
C SER A 94 -4.04 15.69 -15.47
N MET A 95 -5.25 15.50 -14.93
CA MET A 95 -6.23 14.56 -15.46
C MET A 95 -6.62 14.90 -16.93
N GLY A 96 -6.62 16.18 -17.31
CA GLY A 96 -6.81 16.56 -18.72
C GLY A 96 -5.66 16.10 -19.61
N GLY A 97 -4.43 16.04 -19.10
CA GLY A 97 -3.29 15.42 -19.76
C GLY A 97 -3.44 13.90 -19.92
N LEU A 98 -3.95 13.21 -18.89
CA LEU A 98 -4.20 11.77 -18.95
C LEU A 98 -5.29 11.43 -19.97
N VAL A 99 -6.48 12.02 -19.84
CA VAL A 99 -7.61 11.79 -20.76
C VAL A 99 -7.26 12.22 -22.19
N GLY A 100 -6.58 13.37 -22.34
CA GLY A 100 -6.11 13.86 -23.63
C GLY A 100 -5.05 12.96 -24.25
N GLY A 101 -4.13 12.42 -23.47
CA GLY A 101 -3.14 11.44 -23.92
C GLY A 101 -3.79 10.15 -24.44
N MET A 102 -4.73 9.59 -23.69
CA MET A 102 -5.51 8.43 -24.14
C MET A 102 -6.27 8.71 -25.45
N TYR A 103 -6.94 9.84 -25.54
CA TYR A 103 -7.64 10.25 -26.75
C TYR A 103 -6.67 10.41 -27.94
N SER A 104 -5.49 10.94 -27.70
CA SER A 104 -4.44 11.09 -28.71
C SER A 104 -3.86 9.77 -29.21
N LEU A 105 -3.92 8.69 -28.37
CA LEU A 105 -3.57 7.33 -28.76
C LEU A 105 -4.65 6.61 -29.56
N GLY A 106 -5.85 7.22 -29.71
CA GLY A 106 -6.98 6.66 -30.44
C GLY A 106 -8.02 5.94 -29.56
N TYR A 107 -7.95 6.07 -28.22
CA TYR A 107 -9.05 5.62 -27.36
C TYR A 107 -10.29 6.48 -27.60
N ARG A 108 -11.42 5.85 -27.91
CA ARG A 108 -12.70 6.55 -28.06
C ARG A 108 -13.32 6.87 -26.72
N GLY A 109 -14.20 7.89 -26.70
CA GLY A 109 -14.91 8.31 -25.49
C GLY A 109 -15.68 7.18 -24.79
N GLU A 110 -16.29 6.25 -25.55
CA GLU A 110 -16.98 5.08 -25.02
C GLU A 110 -16.00 4.10 -24.31
N ARG A 111 -14.82 3.84 -24.90
CA ARG A 111 -13.82 2.97 -24.28
C ARG A 111 -13.20 3.61 -23.05
N MET A 112 -12.90 4.90 -23.08
CA MET A 112 -12.40 5.65 -21.92
C MET A 112 -13.41 5.66 -20.78
N ASP A 113 -14.70 5.81 -21.07
CA ASP A 113 -15.80 5.71 -20.10
C ASP A 113 -15.79 4.34 -19.41
N SER A 114 -15.70 3.25 -20.18
CA SER A 114 -15.61 1.88 -19.64
C SER A 114 -14.40 1.72 -18.70
N ILE A 115 -13.21 2.17 -19.12
CA ILE A 115 -11.97 2.07 -18.34
C ILE A 115 -12.11 2.83 -17.01
N ILE A 116 -12.55 4.10 -17.05
CA ILE A 116 -12.62 4.98 -15.88
C ILE A 116 -13.68 4.52 -14.88
N ARG A 117 -14.82 4.00 -15.33
CA ARG A 117 -15.89 3.45 -14.46
C ARG A 117 -15.51 2.15 -13.77
N ASN A 118 -14.72 1.30 -14.44
CA ASN A 118 -14.35 -0.01 -13.92
C ASN A 118 -13.01 -0.01 -13.16
N MET A 119 -12.30 1.10 -13.15
CA MET A 119 -11.03 1.24 -12.41
C MET A 119 -11.27 1.23 -10.90
N ASP A 120 -10.48 0.44 -10.18
CA ASP A 120 -10.37 0.54 -8.73
C ASP A 120 -9.47 1.74 -8.38
N TRP A 121 -10.12 2.90 -8.20
CA TRP A 121 -9.41 4.15 -7.90
C TRP A 121 -8.71 4.14 -6.53
N ASP A 122 -9.23 3.43 -5.53
CA ASP A 122 -8.60 3.32 -4.21
C ASP A 122 -7.29 2.54 -4.30
N MET A 123 -7.23 1.52 -5.14
CA MET A 123 -6.00 0.78 -5.44
C MET A 123 -5.08 1.61 -6.34
N ALA A 124 -5.59 2.13 -7.47
CA ALA A 124 -4.80 2.86 -8.46
C ALA A 124 -4.08 4.10 -7.87
N LEU A 125 -4.73 4.84 -6.96
CA LEU A 125 -4.18 6.03 -6.31
C LEU A 125 -3.39 5.71 -5.02
N SER A 126 -3.02 4.46 -4.79
CA SER A 126 -2.21 4.00 -3.67
C SER A 126 -1.02 3.18 -4.14
N ASP A 127 -0.05 2.91 -3.25
CA ASP A 127 1.03 1.94 -3.49
C ASP A 127 0.72 0.58 -2.87
N ARG A 128 -0.53 0.36 -2.46
CA ARG A 128 -0.95 -0.92 -1.88
C ARG A 128 -0.96 -2.01 -2.94
N ILE A 129 -0.55 -3.18 -2.55
CA ILE A 129 -0.69 -4.40 -3.35
C ILE A 129 -1.56 -5.39 -2.57
N PRO A 130 -2.28 -6.29 -3.26
CA PRO A 130 -3.00 -7.36 -2.61
C PRO A 130 -2.09 -8.17 -1.70
N ARG A 131 -2.59 -8.54 -0.52
CA ARG A 131 -1.82 -9.27 0.50
C ARG A 131 -1.20 -10.57 -0.02
N GLU A 132 -1.77 -11.14 -1.03
CA GLU A 132 -1.28 -12.37 -1.66
C GLU A 132 0.12 -12.25 -2.30
N TYR A 133 0.56 -11.05 -2.65
CA TYR A 133 1.91 -10.77 -3.17
C TYR A 133 2.92 -10.47 -2.07
N ILE A 134 2.46 -10.17 -0.85
CA ILE A 134 3.29 -9.92 0.33
C ILE A 134 3.63 -11.25 1.00
N SER A 135 4.88 -11.44 1.44
CA SER A 135 5.24 -12.66 2.18
C SER A 135 4.48 -12.75 3.51
N TYR A 136 4.22 -13.98 3.98
CA TYR A 136 3.54 -14.20 5.27
C TYR A 136 4.21 -13.44 6.42
N THR A 137 5.54 -13.46 6.49
CA THR A 137 6.31 -12.78 7.55
C THR A 137 6.11 -11.27 7.50
N GLU A 138 6.15 -10.68 6.31
CA GLU A 138 5.97 -9.25 6.12
C GLU A 138 4.53 -8.81 6.38
N ALA A 139 3.55 -9.59 5.97
CA ALA A 139 2.15 -9.33 6.28
C ALA A 139 1.91 -9.31 7.80
N LYS A 140 2.50 -10.28 8.52
CA LYS A 140 2.43 -10.32 9.99
C LYS A 140 3.22 -9.20 10.66
N TYR A 141 4.30 -8.71 10.05
CA TYR A 141 5.02 -7.54 10.51
C TYR A 141 4.13 -6.29 10.41
N ASN A 142 3.56 -6.03 9.24
CA ASN A 142 2.74 -4.84 8.98
C ASN A 142 1.46 -4.78 9.84
N GLU A 143 0.98 -5.91 10.35
CA GLU A 143 -0.17 -6.01 11.27
C GLU A 143 0.15 -5.58 12.72
N LYS A 144 1.41 -5.36 13.10
CA LYS A 144 1.84 -5.08 14.49
C LYS A 144 2.23 -3.63 14.74
N TYR A 145 2.66 -2.90 13.70
CA TYR A 145 3.24 -1.58 13.87
C TYR A 145 2.31 -0.47 13.38
N LEU A 146 2.09 0.51 14.24
CA LEU A 146 1.34 1.73 13.91
C LEU A 146 2.11 2.62 12.93
N LEU A 147 3.41 2.71 13.14
CA LEU A 147 4.32 3.50 12.32
C LEU A 147 5.52 2.64 11.94
N SER A 148 5.88 2.70 10.69
CA SER A 148 7.08 2.08 10.14
C SER A 148 7.86 3.11 9.35
N PHE A 149 9.12 3.32 9.72
CA PHE A 149 10.01 4.31 9.14
C PHE A 149 11.21 3.60 8.51
N PRO A 150 11.36 3.67 7.18
CA PRO A 150 12.59 3.25 6.55
C PRO A 150 13.72 4.24 6.89
N PHE A 151 14.96 3.75 7.08
CA PHE A 151 16.10 4.61 7.38
C PHE A 151 17.39 4.11 6.73
N PHE A 152 18.40 5.00 6.68
CA PHE A 152 19.75 4.69 6.21
C PHE A 152 20.73 4.76 7.37
N TYR A 153 21.64 3.81 7.43
CA TYR A 153 22.72 3.81 8.41
C TYR A 153 23.91 4.64 7.91
N GLY A 154 23.70 5.96 7.95
CA GLY A 154 24.72 6.94 7.60
C GLY A 154 24.75 7.36 6.11
N LYS A 155 25.42 8.50 5.87
CA LYS A 155 25.49 9.16 4.56
C LYS A 155 26.07 8.28 3.45
N LYS A 156 27.07 7.43 3.77
CA LYS A 156 27.72 6.55 2.79
C LYS A 156 26.77 5.50 2.21
N GLU A 157 25.87 4.96 3.00
CA GLU A 157 24.91 3.97 2.54
C GLU A 157 23.87 4.61 1.61
N PHE A 158 23.38 5.78 1.98
CA PHE A 158 22.48 6.57 1.15
C PHE A 158 23.12 6.93 -0.20
N GLU A 159 24.40 7.39 -0.18
CA GLU A 159 25.15 7.72 -1.40
C GLU A 159 25.40 6.49 -2.26
N LYS A 160 25.65 5.31 -1.64
CA LYS A 160 25.83 4.05 -2.36
C LYS A 160 24.54 3.62 -3.05
N LEU A 161 23.40 3.59 -2.34
CA LEU A 161 22.10 3.24 -2.93
C LEU A 161 21.77 4.17 -4.10
N ARG A 162 22.05 5.46 -3.94
CA ARG A 162 21.87 6.47 -4.97
C ARG A 162 22.81 6.26 -6.18
N ALA A 163 24.05 5.82 -5.93
CA ALA A 163 25.00 5.49 -6.99
C ALA A 163 24.57 4.20 -7.73
N ASP A 164 24.12 3.18 -7.02
CA ASP A 164 23.61 1.95 -7.60
C ASP A 164 22.42 2.24 -8.51
N ASN A 165 21.42 2.98 -8.03
CA ASN A 165 20.28 3.39 -8.84
C ASN A 165 20.68 4.25 -10.06
N ARG A 166 21.74 5.08 -9.97
CA ARG A 166 22.31 5.83 -11.10
C ARG A 166 23.12 4.97 -12.07
N GLN A 167 23.81 3.97 -11.59
CA GLN A 167 24.64 3.09 -12.44
C GLN A 167 23.78 2.26 -13.37
N TYR A 168 22.65 1.75 -12.89
CA TYR A 168 21.69 1.00 -13.70
C TYR A 168 21.01 1.90 -14.74
N SER A 169 20.75 3.17 -14.42
CA SER A 169 20.21 4.13 -15.39
C SER A 169 21.27 4.69 -16.35
N ARG A 170 22.58 4.61 -16.04
CA ARG A 170 23.67 5.07 -16.95
C ARG A 170 23.91 4.17 -18.15
N ASN A 171 23.64 2.88 -18.04
CA ASN A 171 23.73 1.95 -19.17
C ASN A 171 22.65 2.23 -20.24
N GLU A 172 21.69 3.10 -19.94
CA GLU A 172 20.59 3.51 -20.80
C GLU A 172 20.72 4.90 -21.42
N ARG A 173 21.90 5.52 -21.38
CA ARG A 173 22.16 6.90 -21.83
C ARG A 173 21.84 7.22 -23.30
N LYS A 174 20.91 6.51 -23.92
CA LYS A 174 20.27 6.93 -25.16
C LYS A 174 18.77 7.22 -25.01
N GLY A 175 18.16 7.01 -23.86
CA GLY A 175 16.77 7.31 -23.56
C GLY A 175 16.61 8.01 -22.21
N GLY A 176 15.73 8.99 -22.08
CA GLY A 176 15.54 9.82 -20.87
C GLY A 176 15.29 9.02 -19.60
N GLU A 177 16.09 9.26 -18.59
CA GLU A 177 16.06 8.58 -17.28
C GLU A 177 14.86 9.04 -16.45
N ILE A 178 14.01 8.10 -16.01
CA ILE A 178 12.96 8.36 -15.01
C ILE A 178 13.51 7.98 -13.64
N HIS A 179 13.70 8.97 -12.75
CA HIS A 179 14.01 8.75 -11.35
C HIS A 179 12.82 9.20 -10.49
N LEU A 180 12.21 8.25 -9.78
CA LEU A 180 11.20 8.53 -8.79
C LEU A 180 11.85 8.49 -7.40
N GLY A 181 11.73 9.57 -6.66
CA GLY A 181 12.03 9.59 -5.23
C GLY A 181 13.47 9.91 -4.81
N ALA A 182 13.60 10.34 -3.60
CA ALA A 182 14.72 10.56 -2.68
C ALA A 182 15.74 11.68 -2.98
N GLY A 183 15.69 12.70 -2.13
CA GLY A 183 16.83 13.45 -1.64
C GLY A 183 17.25 14.68 -2.43
N ASN A 184 16.93 15.82 -1.88
CA ASN A 184 17.36 17.14 -2.30
C ASN A 184 18.82 17.37 -1.95
N ASP A 185 19.71 17.68 -2.94
CA ASP A 185 21.14 17.92 -2.74
C ASP A 185 21.48 19.30 -2.16
N ASN A 186 20.51 20.21 -2.02
CA ASN A 186 20.72 21.60 -1.64
C ASN A 186 19.91 22.11 -0.44
N ALA A 187 19.41 21.22 0.44
CA ALA A 187 18.88 21.65 1.73
C ALA A 187 20.05 22.02 2.65
N SER A 188 19.97 23.18 3.31
CA SER A 188 20.97 23.66 4.26
C SER A 188 21.37 22.62 5.30
N SER A 189 22.61 22.61 5.74
CA SER A 189 23.19 21.57 6.63
C SER A 189 22.42 21.31 7.92
N LEU A 190 21.59 22.24 8.37
CA LEU A 190 20.73 22.12 9.56
C LEU A 190 19.48 21.21 9.34
N VAL A 191 19.06 20.99 8.09
CA VAL A 191 17.92 20.09 7.75
C VAL A 191 18.45 18.71 7.34
N LYS A 192 19.72 18.59 6.97
CA LYS A 192 20.35 17.34 6.49
C LYS A 192 20.51 16.26 7.57
N ASP A 193 20.60 16.66 8.83
CA ASP A 193 20.86 15.74 9.96
C ASP A 193 19.61 15.43 10.79
N ASN A 194 18.43 15.93 10.39
CA ASN A 194 17.18 15.75 11.12
C ASN A 194 16.26 14.74 10.46
N LEU A 195 15.44 14.10 11.28
CA LEU A 195 14.40 13.12 10.92
C LEU A 195 13.49 13.56 9.74
N LEU A 196 13.30 14.88 9.58
CA LEU A 196 12.50 15.48 8.48
C LEU A 196 13.14 15.31 7.10
N GLY A 197 14.47 15.19 6.99
CA GLY A 197 15.18 14.96 5.73
C GLY A 197 15.02 13.53 5.18
N SER A 198 14.55 12.59 6.00
CA SER A 198 14.26 11.20 5.63
C SER A 198 12.79 10.94 5.26
N LEU A 199 11.90 11.94 5.40
CA LEU A 199 10.51 11.80 4.98
C LEU A 199 10.42 11.71 3.45
N PRO A 200 9.55 10.82 2.90
CA PRO A 200 9.35 10.71 1.47
C PRO A 200 8.79 12.02 0.89
N ALA A 201 9.17 12.33 -0.35
CA ALA A 201 8.76 13.56 -1.05
C ALA A 201 7.26 13.59 -1.42
N GLY A 202 6.52 12.52 -1.15
CA GLY A 202 5.08 12.36 -1.34
C GLY A 202 4.59 11.15 -0.54
N MET A 203 3.28 11.05 -0.28
CA MET A 203 2.69 9.92 0.45
C MET A 203 2.59 8.66 -0.40
N VAL A 204 2.54 8.81 -1.74
CA VAL A 204 2.38 7.72 -2.71
C VAL A 204 3.46 7.85 -3.78
N PHE A 205 4.25 6.79 -3.97
CA PHE A 205 5.25 6.73 -5.06
C PHE A 205 4.57 6.61 -6.43
N GLY A 206 3.35 6.07 -6.47
CA GLY A 206 2.54 5.91 -7.67
C GLY A 206 2.82 4.61 -8.41
N GLN A 207 3.11 3.55 -7.66
CA GLN A 207 3.32 2.19 -8.16
C GLN A 207 2.18 1.74 -9.09
N ASN A 208 0.96 1.77 -8.57
CA ASN A 208 -0.21 1.29 -9.31
C ASN A 208 -0.62 2.22 -10.45
N VAL A 209 -0.52 3.54 -10.25
CA VAL A 209 -0.69 4.52 -11.34
C VAL A 209 0.31 4.28 -12.47
N GLY A 210 1.58 4.00 -12.14
CA GLY A 210 2.60 3.66 -13.13
C GLY A 210 2.20 2.45 -13.98
N ASN A 211 1.72 1.39 -13.34
CA ASN A 211 1.26 0.18 -14.05
C ASN A 211 0.03 0.45 -14.93
N VAL A 212 -0.95 1.23 -14.45
CA VAL A 212 -2.10 1.67 -15.25
C VAL A 212 -1.63 2.47 -16.47
N LEU A 213 -0.70 3.42 -16.32
CA LEU A 213 -0.17 4.17 -17.45
C LEU A 213 0.57 3.27 -18.44
N SER A 214 1.31 2.28 -17.96
CA SER A 214 1.98 1.30 -18.81
C SER A 214 0.97 0.45 -19.59
N SER A 215 -0.10 -0.03 -18.96
CA SER A 215 -1.13 -0.83 -19.66
C SER A 215 -1.89 -0.03 -20.74
N LEU A 216 -2.08 1.28 -20.54
CA LEU A 216 -2.80 2.15 -21.45
C LEU A 216 -1.95 2.70 -22.62
N THR A 217 -0.64 2.54 -22.59
CA THR A 217 0.29 3.15 -23.57
C THR A 217 1.10 2.14 -24.36
N VAL A 218 0.67 0.88 -24.41
CA VAL A 218 1.40 -0.19 -25.13
C VAL A 218 1.58 0.14 -26.61
N GLY A 219 2.82 -0.04 -27.10
CA GLY A 219 3.23 0.37 -28.44
C GLY A 219 3.70 1.85 -28.53
N TYR A 220 3.56 2.61 -27.45
CA TYR A 220 3.94 4.03 -27.35
C TYR A 220 4.83 4.34 -26.14
N GLN A 221 5.56 3.34 -25.62
CA GLN A 221 6.36 3.49 -24.38
C GLN A 221 7.82 3.86 -24.64
N ASP A 222 8.30 3.72 -25.89
CA ASP A 222 9.62 4.18 -26.30
C ASP A 222 9.68 5.72 -26.36
N GLU A 223 10.90 6.28 -26.41
CA GLU A 223 11.06 7.71 -26.67
C GLU A 223 10.51 8.07 -28.06
N MET A 224 9.59 9.03 -28.08
CA MET A 224 8.92 9.42 -29.31
C MET A 224 8.58 10.91 -29.39
N ASP A 225 8.26 11.36 -30.57
CA ASP A 225 7.70 12.68 -30.87
C ASP A 225 6.17 12.61 -30.75
N PHE A 226 5.57 13.32 -29.78
CA PHE A 226 4.12 13.30 -29.52
C PHE A 226 3.31 13.95 -30.64
N TYR A 227 3.93 14.70 -31.52
CA TYR A 227 3.28 15.21 -32.74
C TYR A 227 3.03 14.11 -33.79
N LYS A 228 3.69 12.94 -33.62
CA LYS A 228 3.49 11.75 -34.47
C LYS A 228 2.42 10.80 -33.97
N LEU A 229 1.81 11.08 -32.84
CA LEU A 229 0.65 10.32 -32.37
C LEU A 229 -0.51 10.41 -33.35
N PRO A 230 -1.47 9.47 -33.33
CA PRO A 230 -2.68 9.52 -34.18
C PRO A 230 -3.33 10.91 -34.14
N ILE A 231 -3.54 11.49 -32.96
CA ILE A 231 -3.81 12.91 -32.76
C ILE A 231 -2.59 13.53 -32.05
N PRO A 232 -1.94 14.57 -32.57
CA PRO A 232 -0.85 15.28 -31.92
C PRO A 232 -1.19 15.66 -30.48
N PHE A 233 -0.21 15.51 -29.60
CA PHE A 233 -0.41 15.68 -28.17
C PHE A 233 0.64 16.60 -27.53
N VAL A 234 0.18 17.40 -26.58
CA VAL A 234 1.01 18.22 -25.70
C VAL A 234 0.49 18.11 -24.27
N CYS A 235 1.38 17.88 -23.29
CA CYS A 235 0.99 18.00 -21.91
C CYS A 235 1.95 18.84 -21.08
N VAL A 236 1.44 19.39 -19.97
CA VAL A 236 2.15 20.34 -19.13
C VAL A 236 2.47 19.71 -17.78
N ALA A 237 3.73 19.83 -17.34
CA ALA A 237 4.16 19.59 -15.96
C ALA A 237 4.82 20.86 -15.40
N SER A 238 5.08 20.93 -14.12
CA SER A 238 5.80 22.03 -13.45
C SER A 238 7.15 21.53 -12.97
N ASP A 239 8.24 22.21 -13.33
CA ASP A 239 9.58 21.87 -12.86
C ASP A 239 9.93 22.67 -11.59
N LEU A 240 10.16 21.98 -10.49
CA LEU A 240 10.50 22.58 -9.20
C LEU A 240 11.93 23.16 -9.17
N VAL A 241 12.82 22.68 -10.06
CA VAL A 241 14.22 23.15 -10.10
C VAL A 241 14.31 24.52 -10.76
N SER A 242 13.69 24.67 -11.92
CA SER A 242 13.69 25.94 -12.67
C SER A 242 12.53 26.87 -12.26
N GLY A 243 11.49 26.35 -11.62
CA GLY A 243 10.26 27.08 -11.33
C GLY A 243 9.41 27.37 -12.56
N THR A 244 9.63 26.70 -13.70
CA THR A 244 8.93 26.93 -14.97
C THR A 244 8.00 25.78 -15.34
N ALA A 245 7.14 25.98 -16.34
CA ALA A 245 6.35 24.91 -16.92
C ALA A 245 7.22 24.07 -17.87
N LYS A 246 7.21 22.76 -17.70
CA LYS A 246 7.73 21.78 -18.68
C LYS A 246 6.62 21.43 -19.63
N VAL A 247 6.78 21.78 -20.90
CA VAL A 247 5.87 21.39 -21.96
C VAL A 247 6.42 20.14 -22.66
N TRP A 248 5.67 19.05 -22.56
CA TRP A 248 6.01 17.79 -23.19
C TRP A 248 5.48 17.73 -24.62
N THR A 249 6.39 17.60 -25.58
CA THR A 249 6.10 17.37 -27.01
C THR A 249 6.87 16.16 -27.55
N ARG A 250 7.76 15.60 -26.73
CA ARG A 250 8.56 14.40 -27.02
C ARG A 250 9.07 13.77 -25.74
N GLY A 251 9.54 12.53 -25.83
CA GLY A 251 10.08 11.73 -24.73
C GLY A 251 9.26 10.48 -24.48
N LYS A 252 9.37 9.90 -23.29
CA LYS A 252 8.52 8.79 -22.88
C LYS A 252 7.14 9.32 -22.51
N LEU A 253 6.10 8.80 -23.15
CA LEU A 253 4.72 9.24 -22.90
C LEU A 253 4.28 8.93 -21.46
N THR A 254 4.66 7.76 -20.93
CA THR A 254 4.40 7.39 -19.52
C THR A 254 4.97 8.40 -18.53
N ALA A 255 6.20 8.90 -18.76
CA ALA A 255 6.82 9.94 -17.94
C ALA A 255 6.07 11.27 -18.01
N ALA A 256 5.66 11.67 -19.21
CA ALA A 256 4.89 12.89 -19.42
C ALA A 256 3.54 12.82 -18.68
N LEU A 257 2.78 11.73 -18.85
CA LEU A 257 1.49 11.51 -18.19
C LEU A 257 1.64 11.40 -16.67
N ARG A 258 2.67 10.69 -16.17
CA ARG A 258 2.92 10.57 -14.74
C ARG A 258 3.32 11.90 -14.10
N SER A 259 4.17 12.70 -14.78
CA SER A 259 4.61 14.00 -14.27
C SER A 259 3.48 15.03 -14.22
N THR A 260 2.62 15.09 -15.24
CA THR A 260 1.52 16.07 -15.28
C THR A 260 0.48 15.89 -14.18
N MET A 261 0.36 14.67 -13.61
CA MET A 261 -0.57 14.35 -12.52
C MET A 261 0.09 14.22 -11.14
N SER A 262 1.39 14.54 -10.99
CA SER A 262 2.12 14.42 -9.72
C SER A 262 1.79 15.57 -8.76
N ILE A 263 0.61 15.53 -8.13
CA ILE A 263 0.17 16.56 -7.15
C ILE A 263 1.13 16.55 -5.94
N PRO A 264 1.79 17.67 -5.63
CA PRO A 264 2.68 17.77 -4.47
C PRO A 264 1.97 17.41 -3.15
N GLY A 265 2.66 16.64 -2.30
CA GLY A 265 2.11 16.15 -1.04
C GLY A 265 1.27 14.87 -1.17
N LEU A 266 0.71 14.57 -2.35
CA LEU A 266 0.01 13.31 -2.62
C LEU A 266 0.95 12.33 -3.34
N PHE A 267 1.49 12.72 -4.49
CA PHE A 267 2.38 11.87 -5.28
C PHE A 267 3.84 12.32 -5.23
N ALA A 268 4.76 11.37 -5.24
CA ALA A 268 6.17 11.64 -5.42
C ALA A 268 6.43 12.31 -6.78
N PRO A 269 7.34 13.32 -6.84
CA PRO A 269 7.72 14.00 -8.08
C PRO A 269 8.42 13.05 -9.06
N VAL A 270 8.27 13.32 -10.36
CA VAL A 270 8.99 12.60 -11.42
C VAL A 270 10.32 13.30 -11.69
N LYS A 271 11.44 12.59 -11.54
CA LYS A 271 12.78 13.11 -11.81
C LYS A 271 13.27 12.62 -13.17
N VAL A 272 13.50 13.52 -14.10
CA VAL A 272 13.94 13.19 -15.47
C VAL A 272 14.81 14.30 -16.04
N GLY A 273 15.94 13.96 -16.65
CA GLY A 273 16.79 14.91 -17.35
C GLY A 273 17.27 16.10 -16.50
N GLY A 274 17.50 15.91 -15.19
CA GLY A 274 17.89 16.97 -14.25
C GLY A 274 16.73 17.83 -13.71
N MET A 275 15.51 17.60 -14.14
CA MET A 275 14.27 18.25 -13.67
C MET A 275 13.61 17.45 -12.54
N VAL A 276 12.85 18.15 -11.71
CA VAL A 276 11.97 17.57 -10.66
C VAL A 276 10.55 18.01 -10.98
N LEU A 277 9.78 17.13 -11.63
CA LEU A 277 8.49 17.45 -12.22
C LEU A 277 7.34 17.09 -11.28
N VAL A 278 6.43 18.02 -11.15
CA VAL A 278 5.16 17.89 -10.43
C VAL A 278 3.99 18.32 -11.32
N ASP A 279 2.75 18.22 -10.80
CA ASP A 279 1.53 18.57 -11.53
C ASP A 279 1.62 19.92 -12.25
N GLY A 280 1.19 19.93 -13.52
CA GLY A 280 1.23 21.11 -14.37
C GLY A 280 0.34 22.24 -13.91
N GLY A 281 -0.69 21.95 -13.10
CA GLY A 281 -1.64 22.93 -12.57
C GLY A 281 -1.00 24.05 -11.75
N MET A 282 0.17 23.80 -11.16
CA MET A 282 0.94 24.83 -10.44
C MET A 282 1.40 25.98 -11.35
N ARG A 283 1.56 25.76 -12.66
CA ARG A 283 2.04 26.77 -13.61
C ARG A 283 1.03 27.08 -14.70
N ASN A 284 0.36 26.07 -15.25
CA ASN A 284 -0.61 26.27 -16.33
C ASN A 284 -1.69 25.17 -16.30
N ASN A 285 -2.72 25.40 -15.50
CA ASN A 285 -3.83 24.43 -15.32
C ASN A 285 -4.78 24.37 -16.52
N PHE A 286 -4.86 25.44 -17.33
CA PHE A 286 -5.70 25.52 -18.52
C PHE A 286 -4.88 26.06 -19.71
N PRO A 287 -4.12 25.19 -20.41
CA PRO A 287 -3.05 25.59 -21.32
C PRO A 287 -3.54 26.01 -22.71
N THR A 288 -4.50 26.91 -22.80
CA THR A 288 -5.08 27.40 -24.07
C THR A 288 -4.14 28.34 -24.82
N ASP A 289 -3.19 28.98 -24.13
CA ASP A 289 -2.09 29.74 -24.73
C ASP A 289 -1.21 28.87 -25.62
N LEU A 290 -0.96 27.62 -25.20
CA LEU A 290 -0.19 26.67 -26.00
C LEU A 290 -0.90 26.28 -27.30
N ALA A 291 -2.26 26.25 -27.34
CA ALA A 291 -3.01 25.97 -28.54
C ALA A 291 -2.77 27.03 -29.60
N LYS A 292 -2.74 28.29 -29.23
CA LYS A 292 -2.40 29.37 -30.20
C LYS A 292 -0.92 29.35 -30.58
N MET A 293 -0.02 29.01 -29.64
CA MET A 293 1.44 28.90 -29.94
C MET A 293 1.74 27.78 -30.95
N VAL A 294 1.08 26.63 -30.86
CA VAL A 294 1.24 25.53 -31.84
C VAL A 294 0.50 25.77 -33.15
N GLY A 295 -0.16 26.92 -33.26
CA GLY A 295 -0.76 27.39 -34.54
C GLY A 295 -2.19 26.91 -34.74
N ALA A 296 -2.95 26.56 -33.72
CA ALA A 296 -4.37 26.24 -33.89
C ALA A 296 -5.19 27.50 -34.19
N ASP A 297 -6.08 27.40 -35.20
CA ASP A 297 -6.97 28.49 -35.60
C ASP A 297 -8.12 28.60 -34.62
N LEU A 298 -8.75 27.48 -34.27
CA LEU A 298 -9.88 27.38 -33.35
C LEU A 298 -9.50 26.57 -32.10
N VAL A 299 -9.99 27.02 -30.95
CA VAL A 299 -9.70 26.40 -29.65
C VAL A 299 -11.00 26.06 -28.93
N ILE A 300 -11.21 24.77 -28.68
CA ILE A 300 -12.27 24.26 -27.79
C ILE A 300 -11.62 23.99 -26.44
N GLY A 301 -12.01 24.74 -25.40
CA GLY A 301 -11.48 24.60 -24.04
C GLY A 301 -12.50 23.95 -23.10
N VAL A 302 -12.04 22.93 -22.35
CA VAL A 302 -12.82 22.31 -21.29
C VAL A 302 -12.28 22.76 -19.94
N ASP A 303 -13.05 23.61 -19.26
CA ASP A 303 -12.67 24.23 -18.00
C ASP A 303 -13.38 23.58 -16.79
N LEU A 304 -12.61 22.92 -15.93
CA LEU A 304 -13.12 22.24 -14.72
C LEU A 304 -12.94 23.08 -13.43
N SER A 305 -12.51 24.32 -13.55
CA SER A 305 -12.30 25.19 -12.38
C SER A 305 -13.63 25.69 -11.80
N ASP A 306 -13.75 25.66 -10.48
CA ASP A 306 -14.95 26.16 -9.75
C ASP A 306 -14.85 27.64 -9.34
N GLY A 307 -13.81 28.34 -9.75
CA GLY A 307 -13.54 29.71 -9.31
C GLY A 307 -12.78 29.77 -7.97
N SER A 308 -13.06 30.80 -7.16
CA SER A 308 -12.43 30.94 -5.82
C SER A 308 -13.12 30.04 -4.81
N ARG A 309 -12.33 29.36 -3.97
CA ARG A 309 -12.86 28.62 -2.82
C ARG A 309 -13.41 29.54 -1.76
N GLN A 310 -14.46 29.09 -1.07
CA GLN A 310 -15.01 29.78 0.06
C GLN A 310 -14.23 29.48 1.35
N TYR A 311 -14.30 30.39 2.33
CA TYR A 311 -13.63 30.19 3.63
C TYR A 311 -14.00 28.88 4.32
N SER A 312 -15.25 28.43 4.19
CA SER A 312 -15.76 27.18 4.76
C SER A 312 -15.22 25.90 4.12
N GLU A 313 -14.52 26.00 2.98
CA GLU A 313 -14.01 24.85 2.21
C GLU A 313 -12.53 24.50 2.52
N ILE A 314 -11.87 25.29 3.38
CA ILE A 314 -10.45 25.09 3.74
C ILE A 314 -10.40 24.65 5.21
N ASN A 315 -10.48 23.33 5.44
CA ASN A 315 -10.66 22.78 6.78
C ASN A 315 -9.50 21.89 7.25
N ASN A 316 -8.61 21.46 6.34
CA ASN A 316 -7.51 20.53 6.66
C ASN A 316 -6.26 20.84 5.83
N LEU A 317 -5.14 20.17 6.18
CA LEU A 317 -3.86 20.35 5.50
C LEU A 317 -3.93 20.04 4.00
N GLY A 318 -4.72 19.05 3.59
CA GLY A 318 -4.92 18.70 2.19
C GLY A 318 -5.58 19.85 1.42
N ASP A 319 -6.61 20.49 1.99
CA ASP A 319 -7.27 21.65 1.39
C ASP A 319 -6.31 22.83 1.25
N ILE A 320 -5.44 23.06 2.25
CA ILE A 320 -4.40 24.10 2.21
C ILE A 320 -3.42 23.85 1.07
N ILE A 321 -2.92 22.61 0.93
CA ILE A 321 -1.97 22.25 -0.13
C ILE A 321 -2.62 22.46 -1.51
N VAL A 322 -3.82 21.94 -1.74
CA VAL A 322 -4.54 22.08 -3.01
C VAL A 322 -4.82 23.54 -3.33
N THR A 323 -5.27 24.33 -2.33
CA THR A 323 -5.52 25.76 -2.53
C THR A 323 -4.21 26.51 -2.84
N GLY A 324 -3.09 26.14 -2.21
CA GLY A 324 -1.79 26.72 -2.52
C GLY A 324 -1.35 26.43 -3.97
N VAL A 325 -1.58 25.20 -4.45
CA VAL A 325 -1.33 24.83 -5.86
C VAL A 325 -2.20 25.67 -6.80
N ASP A 326 -3.49 25.79 -6.53
CA ASP A 326 -4.43 26.61 -7.34
C ASP A 326 -4.03 28.09 -7.37
N MET A 327 -3.55 28.64 -6.25
CA MET A 327 -3.06 30.03 -6.19
C MET A 327 -1.84 30.27 -7.09
N LEU A 328 -0.92 29.32 -7.19
CA LEU A 328 0.27 29.45 -8.04
C LEU A 328 -0.07 29.50 -9.54
N GLY A 329 -1.09 28.76 -9.98
CA GLY A 329 -1.56 28.71 -11.35
C GLY A 329 -2.57 29.83 -11.72
N ARG A 330 -3.07 30.60 -10.75
CA ARG A 330 -4.19 31.53 -10.95
C ARG A 330 -3.94 32.59 -12.04
N ALA A 331 -2.77 33.20 -12.03
CA ALA A 331 -2.45 34.26 -12.98
C ALA A 331 -2.40 33.77 -14.44
N SER A 332 -1.97 32.55 -14.70
CA SER A 332 -2.02 31.94 -16.04
C SER A 332 -3.47 31.57 -16.40
N TYR A 333 -4.23 31.01 -15.48
CA TYR A 333 -5.62 30.65 -15.70
C TYR A 333 -6.50 31.85 -16.10
N GLU A 334 -6.40 33.00 -15.41
CA GLU A 334 -7.21 34.19 -15.71
C GLU A 334 -6.93 34.77 -17.12
N ARG A 335 -5.72 34.62 -17.65
CA ARG A 335 -5.39 34.99 -19.02
C ARG A 335 -5.90 33.95 -20.02
N ASN A 336 -5.67 32.70 -19.73
CA ASN A 336 -5.90 31.59 -20.65
C ASN A 336 -7.38 31.32 -20.88
N ARG A 337 -8.26 31.59 -19.91
CA ARG A 337 -9.72 31.42 -20.05
C ARG A 337 -10.36 32.36 -21.08
N LEU A 338 -9.64 33.39 -21.54
CA LEU A 338 -10.12 34.34 -22.54
C LEU A 338 -9.76 33.95 -23.98
N ILE A 339 -8.97 32.89 -24.17
CA ILE A 339 -8.41 32.47 -25.46
C ILE A 339 -9.35 31.55 -26.26
N PRO A 340 -10.08 30.58 -25.63
CA PRO A 340 -10.89 29.63 -26.38
C PRO A 340 -12.03 30.30 -27.15
N ASP A 341 -12.30 29.76 -28.36
CA ASP A 341 -13.44 30.16 -29.15
C ASP A 341 -14.76 29.60 -28.58
N VAL A 342 -14.68 28.38 -27.98
CA VAL A 342 -15.77 27.77 -27.19
C VAL A 342 -15.24 27.25 -25.89
N ILE A 343 -15.91 27.58 -24.76
CA ILE A 343 -15.61 27.03 -23.44
C ILE A 343 -16.74 26.09 -23.02
N ILE A 344 -16.38 24.82 -22.76
CA ILE A 344 -17.28 23.83 -22.17
C ILE A 344 -16.98 23.80 -20.65
N LYS A 345 -17.95 24.21 -19.83
CA LYS A 345 -17.79 24.32 -18.38
C LYS A 345 -18.82 23.49 -17.64
N PRO A 346 -18.50 22.21 -17.26
CA PRO A 346 -19.38 21.38 -16.46
C PRO A 346 -19.57 21.98 -15.05
N THR A 347 -20.78 21.88 -14.50
CA THR A 347 -21.06 22.29 -13.11
C THR A 347 -20.69 21.16 -12.17
N LEU A 348 -19.57 21.30 -11.42
CA LEU A 348 -18.95 20.24 -10.61
C LEU A 348 -18.64 20.71 -9.16
N SER A 349 -19.30 21.75 -8.67
CA SER A 349 -18.99 22.37 -7.38
C SER A 349 -19.17 21.45 -6.17
N GLU A 350 -20.05 20.43 -6.23
CA GLU A 350 -20.21 19.46 -5.15
C GLU A 350 -19.13 18.36 -5.13
N PHE A 351 -18.26 18.28 -6.15
CA PHE A 351 -17.20 17.30 -6.23
C PHE A 351 -15.84 17.93 -5.88
N THR A 352 -15.01 17.16 -5.19
CA THR A 352 -13.60 17.50 -4.93
C THR A 352 -12.67 16.79 -5.92
N MET A 353 -11.38 17.13 -5.90
CA MET A 353 -10.35 16.43 -6.68
C MET A 353 -10.23 14.94 -6.32
N MET A 354 -10.75 14.53 -5.15
CA MET A 354 -10.69 13.14 -4.63
C MET A 354 -12.03 12.39 -4.75
N SER A 355 -13.00 12.91 -5.49
CA SER A 355 -14.33 12.30 -5.65
C SER A 355 -14.35 11.14 -6.64
N PHE A 356 -13.53 10.11 -6.39
CA PHE A 356 -13.37 8.94 -7.26
C PHE A 356 -14.38 7.81 -7.04
N SER A 357 -15.43 8.00 -6.21
CA SER A 357 -16.45 6.95 -6.06
C SER A 357 -17.16 6.69 -7.40
N LYS A 358 -17.57 5.45 -7.64
CA LYS A 358 -18.26 5.05 -8.88
C LYS A 358 -19.45 5.97 -9.20
N ARG A 359 -20.27 6.30 -8.18
CA ARG A 359 -21.42 7.22 -8.33
C ARG A 359 -21.00 8.63 -8.71
N SER A 360 -19.88 9.12 -8.14
CA SER A 360 -19.34 10.43 -8.47
C SER A 360 -18.84 10.47 -9.90
N ILE A 361 -18.04 9.48 -10.31
CA ILE A 361 -17.50 9.34 -11.67
C ILE A 361 -18.64 9.30 -12.69
N ASP A 362 -19.68 8.47 -12.48
CA ASP A 362 -20.86 8.40 -13.35
C ASP A 362 -21.53 9.75 -13.53
N THR A 363 -21.67 10.51 -12.45
CA THR A 363 -22.32 11.82 -12.49
C THR A 363 -21.44 12.85 -13.18
N ILE A 364 -20.12 12.84 -12.93
CA ILE A 364 -19.16 13.77 -13.53
C ILE A 364 -19.09 13.58 -15.05
N ILE A 365 -19.00 12.35 -15.54
CA ILE A 365 -18.98 12.05 -17.00
C ILE A 365 -20.26 12.57 -17.64
N ARG A 366 -21.42 12.24 -17.07
CA ARG A 366 -22.72 12.73 -17.58
C ARG A 366 -22.79 14.25 -17.63
N ARG A 367 -22.27 14.96 -16.62
CA ARG A 367 -22.25 16.44 -16.61
C ARG A 367 -21.31 17.02 -17.65
N GLY A 368 -20.20 16.34 -17.98
CA GLY A 368 -19.35 16.72 -19.11
C GLY A 368 -20.12 16.70 -20.43
N TYR A 369 -20.86 15.61 -20.69
CA TYR A 369 -21.73 15.51 -21.86
C TYR A 369 -22.82 16.59 -21.89
N GLN A 370 -23.50 16.82 -20.74
CA GLN A 370 -24.54 17.84 -20.61
C GLN A 370 -24.02 19.27 -20.83
N ALA A 371 -22.80 19.57 -20.31
CA ALA A 371 -22.17 20.87 -20.55
C ALA A 371 -21.85 21.11 -22.03
N SER A 372 -21.51 20.08 -22.78
CA SER A 372 -21.33 20.16 -24.23
C SER A 372 -22.64 20.45 -24.97
N LEU A 373 -23.73 19.83 -24.54
CA LEU A 373 -25.09 20.14 -25.07
C LEU A 373 -25.49 21.58 -24.80
N ALA A 374 -25.09 22.15 -23.67
CA ALA A 374 -25.42 23.54 -23.33
C ALA A 374 -24.79 24.57 -24.28
N VAL A 375 -23.66 24.23 -24.93
CA VAL A 375 -22.94 25.04 -25.92
C VAL A 375 -23.03 24.46 -27.35
N ALA A 376 -24.08 23.65 -27.58
CA ALA A 376 -24.24 22.96 -28.88
C ALA A 376 -24.28 23.92 -30.08
N ARG A 377 -24.92 25.09 -29.94
CA ARG A 377 -25.04 26.08 -31.00
C ARG A 377 -23.67 26.66 -31.39
N GLU A 378 -22.82 26.92 -30.39
CA GLU A 378 -21.48 27.43 -30.59
C GLU A 378 -20.61 26.34 -31.27
N LEU A 379 -20.72 25.08 -30.83
CA LEU A 379 -20.04 23.95 -31.42
C LEU A 379 -20.52 23.70 -32.88
N ASP A 380 -21.82 23.79 -33.15
CA ASP A 380 -22.37 23.67 -34.51
C ASP A 380 -21.85 24.79 -35.43
N SER A 381 -21.72 26.01 -34.88
CA SER A 381 -21.12 27.15 -35.60
C SER A 381 -19.66 26.89 -35.96
N LEU A 382 -18.86 26.38 -35.01
CA LEU A 382 -17.48 25.96 -35.29
C LEU A 382 -17.44 24.84 -36.35
N LYS A 383 -18.31 23.85 -36.20
CA LYS A 383 -18.41 22.74 -37.12
C LYS A 383 -18.76 23.18 -38.56
N ALA A 384 -19.60 24.20 -38.72
CA ALA A 384 -19.92 24.79 -40.02
C ALA A 384 -18.68 25.41 -40.69
N LEU A 385 -17.73 25.94 -39.87
CA LEU A 385 -16.46 26.51 -40.37
C LEU A 385 -15.45 25.43 -40.77
N VAL A 386 -15.35 24.33 -39.99
CA VAL A 386 -14.35 23.28 -40.21
C VAL A 386 -14.81 22.15 -41.12
N GLY A 387 -16.12 22.07 -41.40
CA GLY A 387 -16.70 20.97 -42.15
C GLY A 387 -16.82 19.68 -41.33
N ARG A 388 -17.37 18.62 -41.98
CA ARG A 388 -17.44 17.28 -41.36
C ARG A 388 -16.19 16.52 -41.84
N ASP A 389 -15.27 16.27 -40.91
CA ASP A 389 -14.19 15.35 -41.24
C ASP A 389 -14.72 13.90 -41.22
N THR A 390 -15.01 13.39 -42.41
CA THR A 390 -15.39 11.99 -42.60
C THR A 390 -14.16 11.06 -42.59
N THR A 391 -12.96 11.63 -42.50
CA THR A 391 -11.68 10.92 -42.58
C THR A 391 -10.99 10.76 -41.20
N VAL A 392 -11.66 11.10 -40.10
CA VAL A 392 -11.14 10.80 -38.78
C VAL A 392 -11.05 9.28 -38.62
N HIS A 393 -9.95 8.73 -39.12
CA HIS A 393 -9.57 7.36 -38.80
C HIS A 393 -9.17 7.34 -37.32
N TYR A 394 -10.11 6.98 -36.49
CA TYR A 394 -9.80 6.63 -35.09
C TYR A 394 -8.92 5.38 -35.16
N HIS A 395 -7.61 5.59 -35.13
CA HIS A 395 -6.68 4.50 -34.97
C HIS A 395 -6.95 3.89 -33.60
N ARG A 396 -7.35 2.62 -33.61
CA ARG A 396 -7.36 1.83 -32.36
C ARG A 396 -5.95 1.90 -31.77
N PRO A 397 -5.79 2.00 -30.42
CA PRO A 397 -4.47 1.82 -29.80
C PRO A 397 -3.80 0.57 -30.37
N ALA A 398 -2.50 0.61 -30.60
CA ALA A 398 -1.78 -0.51 -31.21
C ALA A 398 -2.04 -1.83 -30.45
N VAL A 399 -2.25 -1.76 -29.13
CA VAL A 399 -2.60 -2.90 -28.28
C VAL A 399 -3.39 -2.44 -27.06
N ASP A 400 -4.52 -3.06 -26.81
CA ASP A 400 -5.28 -2.94 -25.56
C ASP A 400 -5.05 -4.17 -24.68
N LEU A 401 -4.11 -4.08 -23.72
CA LEU A 401 -3.77 -5.17 -22.80
C LEU A 401 -4.95 -5.60 -21.92
N GLY A 402 -5.98 -4.78 -21.76
CA GLY A 402 -7.19 -5.15 -21.04
C GLY A 402 -8.06 -6.14 -21.81
N GLU A 403 -7.91 -6.23 -23.14
CA GLU A 403 -8.68 -7.11 -24.01
C GLU A 403 -7.84 -8.17 -24.72
N GLU A 404 -6.55 -7.92 -24.95
CA GLU A 404 -5.70 -8.78 -25.79
C GLU A 404 -4.43 -9.21 -25.05
N LYS A 405 -4.01 -10.47 -25.27
CA LYS A 405 -2.69 -10.96 -24.83
C LYS A 405 -1.65 -10.72 -25.91
N VAL A 406 -0.49 -10.20 -25.49
CA VAL A 406 0.63 -9.89 -26.39
C VAL A 406 1.74 -10.92 -26.29
N LEU A 407 2.41 -11.17 -27.42
CA LEU A 407 3.58 -12.07 -27.45
C LEU A 407 4.80 -11.34 -26.87
N ILE A 408 5.46 -11.96 -25.87
CA ILE A 408 6.65 -11.45 -25.22
C ILE A 408 7.89 -12.18 -25.71
N SER A 409 8.83 -11.46 -26.31
CA SER A 409 10.09 -12.01 -26.86
C SER A 409 11.16 -12.23 -25.80
N GLY A 410 11.10 -11.49 -24.69
CA GLY A 410 12.05 -11.58 -23.58
C GLY A 410 11.56 -10.83 -22.38
N VAL A 411 12.03 -11.24 -21.17
CA VAL A 411 11.74 -10.55 -19.90
C VAL A 411 13.06 -10.09 -19.30
N GLU A 412 13.10 -8.83 -18.89
CA GLU A 412 14.27 -8.18 -18.27
C GLU A 412 13.85 -7.50 -16.97
N ILE A 413 14.71 -7.57 -15.94
CA ILE A 413 14.52 -6.83 -14.69
C ILE A 413 15.72 -5.90 -14.53
N SER A 414 15.48 -4.61 -14.58
CA SER A 414 16.50 -3.57 -14.44
C SER A 414 16.50 -2.96 -13.03
N GLY A 415 17.56 -2.21 -12.68
CA GLY A 415 17.72 -1.64 -11.34
C GLY A 415 18.26 -2.62 -10.29
N VAL A 416 18.60 -3.83 -10.68
CA VAL A 416 19.10 -4.90 -9.82
C VAL A 416 20.38 -5.53 -10.39
N SER A 417 21.14 -6.24 -9.54
CA SER A 417 22.29 -7.03 -9.99
C SER A 417 21.83 -8.30 -10.70
N ASP A 418 22.71 -8.92 -11.51
CA ASP A 418 22.42 -10.18 -12.22
C ASP A 418 21.95 -11.29 -11.28
N ARG A 419 22.50 -11.33 -10.06
CA ARG A 419 22.11 -12.31 -9.03
C ARG A 419 20.70 -12.06 -8.50
N GLU A 420 20.37 -10.80 -8.24
CA GLU A 420 19.03 -10.41 -7.80
C GLU A 420 18.01 -10.60 -8.91
N SER A 421 18.39 -10.28 -10.17
CA SER A 421 17.56 -10.52 -11.35
C SER A 421 17.21 -11.99 -11.49
N LEU A 422 18.19 -12.89 -11.38
CA LEU A 422 17.95 -14.33 -11.44
C LEU A 422 17.03 -14.83 -10.31
N TYR A 423 17.20 -14.29 -9.10
CA TYR A 423 16.32 -14.60 -7.97
C TYR A 423 14.87 -14.16 -8.24
N LEU A 424 14.69 -12.93 -8.72
CA LEU A 424 13.37 -12.37 -9.04
C LEU A 424 12.70 -13.08 -10.22
N MET A 425 13.46 -13.38 -11.29
CA MET A 425 12.96 -14.17 -12.43
C MET A 425 12.43 -15.54 -12.01
N ASN A 426 13.16 -16.23 -11.12
CA ASN A 426 12.69 -17.49 -10.55
C ASN A 426 11.43 -17.32 -9.68
N LYS A 427 11.30 -16.18 -9.01
CA LYS A 427 10.14 -15.89 -8.14
C LYS A 427 8.89 -15.59 -8.94
N ILE A 428 8.98 -14.78 -10.01
CA ILE A 428 7.83 -14.42 -10.86
C ILE A 428 7.44 -15.55 -11.83
N GLY A 429 8.38 -16.46 -12.17
CA GLY A 429 8.10 -17.63 -13.01
C GLY A 429 7.76 -17.32 -14.47
N LEU A 430 8.05 -16.11 -14.96
CA LEU A 430 7.80 -15.72 -16.35
C LEU A 430 8.92 -16.21 -17.28
N SER A 431 8.56 -16.56 -18.49
CA SER A 431 9.47 -16.97 -19.54
C SER A 431 9.20 -16.25 -20.86
N ALA A 432 10.21 -16.18 -21.73
CA ALA A 432 10.06 -15.65 -23.07
C ALA A 432 9.25 -16.60 -23.98
N GLY A 433 8.68 -16.06 -25.04
CA GLY A 433 7.95 -16.83 -26.07
C GLY A 433 6.49 -17.12 -25.71
N ILE A 434 5.94 -16.54 -24.67
CA ILE A 434 4.54 -16.74 -24.25
C ILE A 434 3.70 -15.46 -24.48
N LYS A 435 2.40 -15.65 -24.63
CA LYS A 435 1.43 -14.53 -24.66
C LYS A 435 0.99 -14.19 -23.24
N MET A 436 1.07 -12.90 -22.90
CA MET A 436 0.69 -12.36 -21.59
C MET A 436 -0.31 -11.22 -21.73
N GLY A 437 -1.28 -11.13 -20.84
CA GLY A 437 -2.18 -9.98 -20.68
C GLY A 437 -1.73 -9.06 -19.54
N SER A 438 -2.53 -8.02 -19.24
CA SER A 438 -2.26 -7.09 -18.14
C SER A 438 -2.13 -7.81 -16.81
N ALA A 439 -3.03 -8.77 -16.52
CA ALA A 439 -3.04 -9.47 -15.24
C ALA A 439 -1.72 -10.21 -14.96
N GLU A 440 -1.23 -11.02 -15.89
CA GLU A 440 0.02 -11.78 -15.69
C GLU A 440 1.25 -10.86 -15.54
N ILE A 441 1.26 -9.72 -16.25
CA ILE A 441 2.36 -8.75 -16.19
C ILE A 441 2.32 -7.96 -14.88
N GLU A 442 1.13 -7.54 -14.43
CA GLU A 442 0.94 -6.78 -13.20
C GLU A 442 1.11 -7.64 -11.96
N ASP A 443 0.69 -8.91 -11.99
CA ASP A 443 0.95 -9.90 -10.94
C ASP A 443 2.45 -10.10 -10.70
N ALA A 444 3.23 -10.14 -11.76
CA ALA A 444 4.69 -10.23 -11.66
C ALA A 444 5.29 -8.94 -11.08
N ALA A 445 4.83 -7.76 -11.50
CA ALA A 445 5.25 -6.48 -10.92
C ALA A 445 4.91 -6.41 -9.43
N ALA A 446 3.69 -6.80 -9.03
CA ALA A 446 3.26 -6.87 -7.65
C ALA A 446 4.08 -7.88 -6.83
N THR A 447 4.45 -9.03 -7.41
CA THR A 447 5.31 -10.04 -6.77
C THR A 447 6.73 -9.50 -6.51
N ILE A 448 7.30 -8.72 -7.45
CA ILE A 448 8.60 -8.07 -7.27
C ILE A 448 8.49 -6.99 -6.17
N TYR A 449 7.50 -6.12 -6.26
CA TYR A 449 7.26 -5.04 -5.29
C TYR A 449 6.97 -5.58 -3.89
N GLY A 450 6.22 -6.67 -3.77
CA GLY A 450 5.90 -7.36 -2.51
C GLY A 450 7.11 -7.98 -1.78
N THR A 451 8.31 -7.89 -2.34
CA THR A 451 9.55 -8.21 -1.63
C THR A 451 9.99 -7.12 -0.65
N ASN A 452 9.37 -5.94 -0.68
CA ASN A 452 9.71 -4.73 0.08
C ASN A 452 11.16 -4.23 -0.12
N ALA A 453 11.86 -4.72 -1.15
CA ALA A 453 13.21 -4.27 -1.50
C ALA A 453 13.20 -3.00 -2.37
N PHE A 454 12.03 -2.60 -2.86
CA PHE A 454 11.87 -1.55 -3.85
C PHE A 454 10.86 -0.50 -3.40
N ASP A 455 11.19 0.76 -3.63
CA ASP A 455 10.26 1.88 -3.48
C ASP A 455 9.25 1.91 -4.63
N TYR A 456 9.66 1.38 -5.81
CA TYR A 456 8.90 1.46 -7.02
C TYR A 456 9.29 0.37 -8.02
N VAL A 457 8.29 -0.25 -8.63
CA VAL A 457 8.43 -1.27 -9.69
C VAL A 457 7.40 -0.99 -10.77
N THR A 458 7.83 -0.59 -11.95
CA THR A 458 6.97 -0.45 -13.13
C THR A 458 7.39 -1.40 -14.22
N TYR A 459 6.54 -1.57 -15.21
CA TYR A 459 6.89 -2.33 -16.40
C TYR A 459 6.76 -1.50 -17.68
N GLU A 460 7.54 -1.89 -18.67
CA GLU A 460 7.47 -1.35 -20.04
C GLU A 460 7.44 -2.51 -21.04
N LEU A 461 6.62 -2.39 -22.06
CA LEU A 461 6.60 -3.24 -23.24
C LEU A 461 7.33 -2.50 -24.38
N GLN A 462 8.62 -2.76 -24.50
CA GLN A 462 9.49 -2.11 -25.50
C GLN A 462 9.21 -2.64 -26.90
N GLY A 463 9.15 -1.72 -27.87
CA GLY A 463 8.83 -1.97 -29.26
C GLY A 463 7.51 -1.34 -29.66
N ALA A 464 7.36 -1.01 -30.96
CA ALA A 464 6.12 -0.45 -31.52
C ALA A 464 5.08 -1.53 -31.86
N GLU A 465 5.52 -2.76 -32.14
CA GLU A 465 4.70 -3.91 -32.55
C GLU A 465 5.18 -5.20 -31.89
N GLN A 466 4.31 -6.22 -31.85
CA GLN A 466 4.65 -7.55 -31.35
C GLN A 466 5.71 -8.25 -32.24
N PRO A 467 6.61 -9.05 -31.63
CA PRO A 467 6.70 -9.39 -30.20
C PRO A 467 7.38 -8.31 -29.37
N PHE A 468 6.78 -7.94 -28.23
CA PHE A 468 7.33 -6.95 -27.32
C PHE A 468 8.42 -7.55 -26.40
N ARG A 469 9.33 -6.70 -25.93
CA ARG A 469 10.24 -7.03 -24.84
C ARG A 469 9.69 -6.46 -23.53
N LEU A 470 9.34 -7.32 -22.58
CA LEU A 470 8.86 -6.92 -21.27
C LEU A 470 10.04 -6.58 -20.35
N ARG A 471 10.05 -5.36 -19.85
CA ARG A 471 11.05 -4.88 -18.93
C ARG A 471 10.40 -4.38 -17.64
N TYR A 472 10.89 -4.86 -16.50
CA TYR A 472 10.54 -4.33 -15.18
C TYR A 472 11.63 -3.37 -14.72
N ASP A 473 11.26 -2.14 -14.41
CA ASP A 473 12.14 -1.11 -13.87
C ASP A 473 11.96 -1.02 -12.36
N CYS A 474 13.01 -1.41 -11.63
CA CYS A 474 13.01 -1.51 -10.17
C CYS A 474 13.87 -0.39 -9.57
N VAL A 475 13.31 0.40 -8.67
CA VAL A 475 14.04 1.42 -7.88
C VAL A 475 14.18 0.91 -6.46
N LYS A 476 15.43 0.63 -6.04
CA LYS A 476 15.71 0.11 -4.70
C LYS A 476 15.36 1.14 -3.63
N GLY A 477 14.67 0.67 -2.60
CA GLY A 477 14.33 1.41 -1.39
C GLY A 477 15.36 1.29 -0.27
N PRO A 478 15.12 1.94 0.88
CA PRO A 478 15.88 1.75 2.11
C PRO A 478 15.82 0.30 2.58
N ILE A 479 16.96 -0.23 3.01
CA ILE A 479 17.08 -1.62 3.46
C ILE A 479 16.88 -1.81 4.96
N HIS A 480 16.81 -0.71 5.72
CA HIS A 480 16.61 -0.70 7.17
C HIS A 480 15.23 -0.16 7.51
N GLN A 481 14.70 -0.60 8.65
CA GLN A 481 13.35 -0.26 9.10
C GLN A 481 13.30 -0.07 10.61
N LEU A 482 12.54 0.93 11.06
CA LEU A 482 12.18 1.17 12.46
C LEU A 482 10.67 1.10 12.59
N GLY A 483 10.16 0.19 13.42
CA GLY A 483 8.74 0.02 13.70
C GLY A 483 8.37 0.44 15.11
N VAL A 484 7.22 1.11 15.26
CA VAL A 484 6.65 1.46 16.56
C VAL A 484 5.18 1.03 16.60
N GLY A 485 4.84 0.16 17.55
CA GLY A 485 3.49 -0.26 17.85
C GLY A 485 3.06 0.27 19.22
N VAL A 486 1.81 0.65 19.36
CA VAL A 486 1.22 1.07 20.65
C VAL A 486 -0.14 0.39 20.80
N ARG A 487 -0.40 -0.13 22.00
CA ARG A 487 -1.66 -0.76 22.37
C ARG A 487 -2.09 -0.33 23.75
N PHE A 488 -3.38 -0.09 23.89
CA PHE A 488 -4.07 0.14 25.15
C PHE A 488 -5.16 -0.91 25.32
N ASP A 489 -5.19 -1.63 26.42
CA ASP A 489 -6.27 -2.57 26.73
C ASP A 489 -6.48 -2.80 28.22
N THR A 490 -7.62 -3.41 28.56
CA THR A 490 -8.00 -3.68 29.95
C THR A 490 -7.15 -4.75 30.64
N GLU A 491 -6.37 -5.53 29.88
CA GLU A 491 -5.53 -6.60 30.44
C GLU A 491 -4.10 -6.15 30.72
N GLU A 492 -3.48 -5.35 29.83
CA GLU A 492 -2.09 -4.89 29.99
C GLU A 492 -1.94 -3.38 30.14
N ILE A 493 -3.06 -2.63 30.19
CA ILE A 493 -3.13 -1.18 30.34
C ILE A 493 -2.46 -0.47 29.15
N VAL A 494 -1.13 -0.50 29.06
CA VAL A 494 -0.33 0.09 27.99
C VAL A 494 0.79 -0.87 27.60
N SER A 495 0.94 -1.08 26.30
CA SER A 495 2.08 -1.81 25.74
C SER A 495 2.66 -1.01 24.57
N ILE A 496 3.98 -0.92 24.49
CA ILE A 496 4.73 -0.28 23.40
C ILE A 496 5.64 -1.33 22.79
N LEU A 497 5.53 -1.50 21.49
CA LEU A 497 6.41 -2.36 20.70
C LEU A 497 7.38 -1.50 19.90
N VAL A 498 8.66 -1.80 19.96
CA VAL A 498 9.71 -1.17 19.15
C VAL A 498 10.44 -2.25 18.38
N ASN A 499 10.61 -2.02 17.10
CA ASN A 499 11.41 -2.89 16.23
C ASN A 499 12.50 -2.08 15.53
N MET A 500 13.67 -2.66 15.38
CA MET A 500 14.77 -2.15 14.57
C MET A 500 15.29 -3.26 13.67
N GLY A 501 14.98 -3.15 12.39
CA GLY A 501 15.41 -4.09 11.35
C GLY A 501 16.59 -3.53 10.55
N LEU A 502 17.72 -4.24 10.56
CA LEU A 502 18.90 -3.92 9.75
C LEU A 502 18.98 -4.88 8.57
N ASN A 503 19.08 -4.34 7.36
CA ASN A 503 19.09 -5.11 6.09
C ASN A 503 17.85 -6.01 5.87
N VAL A 504 16.74 -5.73 6.53
CA VAL A 504 15.54 -6.60 6.46
C VAL A 504 14.88 -6.60 5.07
N HIS A 505 15.07 -5.54 4.29
CA HIS A 505 14.55 -5.42 2.92
C HIS A 505 15.54 -5.84 1.84
N LYS A 506 16.69 -6.45 2.20
CA LYS A 506 17.56 -7.07 1.21
C LYS A 506 16.96 -8.35 0.65
N LEU A 507 17.01 -8.52 -0.67
CA LEU A 507 16.55 -9.75 -1.33
C LEU A 507 17.34 -10.99 -0.92
N GLN A 508 18.62 -10.83 -0.60
CA GLN A 508 19.56 -11.91 -0.25
C GLN A 508 20.61 -11.41 0.75
N GLY A 509 21.19 -12.36 1.51
CA GLY A 509 22.25 -12.08 2.46
C GLY A 509 21.76 -11.94 3.90
N SER A 510 22.54 -11.28 4.73
CA SER A 510 22.33 -11.18 6.17
C SER A 510 21.43 -10.04 6.55
N SER A 511 20.52 -10.28 7.48
CA SER A 511 19.71 -9.28 8.16
C SER A 511 19.70 -9.50 9.67
N LEU A 512 19.45 -8.45 10.43
CA LEU A 512 19.32 -8.49 11.88
C LEU A 512 18.04 -7.75 12.26
N ASP A 513 17.21 -8.39 13.06
CA ASP A 513 15.94 -7.84 13.53
C ASP A 513 15.90 -7.88 15.06
N PHE A 514 15.75 -6.70 15.67
CA PHE A 514 15.58 -6.55 17.10
C PHE A 514 14.18 -6.04 17.40
N THR A 515 13.44 -6.75 18.25
CA THR A 515 12.09 -6.37 18.68
C THR A 515 12.01 -6.37 20.19
N ALA A 516 11.51 -5.28 20.78
CA ALA A 516 11.28 -5.17 22.22
C ALA A 516 9.85 -4.66 22.50
N LYS A 517 9.17 -5.33 23.42
CA LYS A 517 7.89 -4.91 24.00
C LYS A 517 8.12 -4.38 25.41
N VAL A 518 7.61 -3.20 25.68
CA VAL A 518 7.59 -2.58 27.02
C VAL A 518 6.16 -2.54 27.52
N GLY A 519 5.91 -3.00 28.72
CA GLY A 519 4.59 -3.11 29.35
C GLY A 519 4.63 -4.03 30.57
N ILE A 520 3.49 -4.55 30.99
CA ILE A 520 3.39 -5.46 32.15
C ILE A 520 4.11 -6.79 31.90
N ASN A 521 4.03 -7.32 30.66
CA ASN A 521 4.74 -8.52 30.21
C ASN A 521 5.77 -8.17 29.15
N PRO A 522 6.93 -7.63 29.53
CA PRO A 522 7.95 -7.23 28.60
C PRO A 522 8.65 -8.43 27.95
N TYR A 523 9.08 -8.24 26.69
CA TYR A 523 9.97 -9.17 26.02
C TYR A 523 10.95 -8.45 25.10
N ALA A 524 12.06 -9.11 24.80
CA ALA A 524 13.00 -8.68 23.78
C ALA A 524 13.47 -9.88 22.96
N ASN A 525 13.51 -9.74 21.64
CA ASN A 525 13.95 -10.76 20.70
C ASN A 525 14.99 -10.18 19.76
N LEU A 526 16.03 -10.93 19.47
CA LEU A 526 17.04 -10.65 18.46
C LEU A 526 17.09 -11.82 17.49
N ASN A 527 16.82 -11.57 16.21
CA ASN A 527 16.84 -12.57 15.17
C ASN A 527 17.88 -12.21 14.09
N TYR A 528 18.83 -13.09 13.85
CA TYR A 528 19.74 -13.04 12.71
C TYR A 528 19.23 -13.98 11.63
N SER A 529 19.12 -13.48 10.39
CA SER A 529 18.67 -14.26 9.24
C SER A 529 19.68 -14.16 8.11
N PHE A 530 19.89 -15.27 7.41
CA PHE A 530 20.70 -15.35 6.19
C PHE A 530 19.89 -15.96 5.05
N VAL A 531 19.51 -15.14 4.08
CA VAL A 531 18.74 -15.57 2.89
C VAL A 531 19.69 -16.07 1.82
N THR A 532 19.56 -17.35 1.46
CA THR A 532 20.36 -18.02 0.44
C THR A 532 19.91 -17.67 -0.99
N ARG A 533 20.67 -18.05 -2.00
CA ARG A 533 20.33 -17.85 -3.42
C ARG A 533 19.01 -18.52 -3.84
N ASN A 534 18.65 -19.62 -3.19
CA ASN A 534 17.44 -20.37 -3.49
C ASN A 534 16.21 -19.86 -2.72
N GLY A 535 16.33 -18.75 -1.96
CA GLY A 535 15.24 -18.20 -1.16
C GLY A 535 14.96 -18.94 0.15
N LEU A 536 15.83 -19.88 0.56
CA LEU A 536 15.79 -20.49 1.89
C LEU A 536 16.46 -19.55 2.88
N SER A 537 15.84 -19.29 4.01
CA SER A 537 16.38 -18.48 5.12
C SER A 537 16.86 -19.37 6.25
N LEU A 538 18.11 -19.19 6.64
CA LEU A 538 18.73 -19.76 7.85
C LEU A 538 18.60 -18.69 8.94
N ASN A 539 18.04 -19.06 10.10
CA ASN A 539 17.75 -18.09 11.16
C ASN A 539 18.33 -18.56 12.49
N ALA A 540 18.85 -17.61 13.26
CA ALA A 540 19.23 -17.80 14.64
C ALA A 540 18.55 -16.71 15.49
N MET A 541 17.72 -17.10 16.44
CA MET A 541 16.97 -16.20 17.31
C MET A 541 17.33 -16.43 18.76
N THR A 542 17.48 -15.35 19.51
CA THR A 542 17.50 -15.37 20.97
C THR A 542 16.49 -14.37 21.52
N GLY A 543 15.81 -14.74 22.59
CA GLY A 543 14.78 -13.89 23.18
C GLY A 543 14.68 -14.11 24.69
N ILE A 544 14.19 -13.08 25.36
CA ILE A 544 13.84 -13.11 26.80
C ILE A 544 12.42 -12.56 26.95
N ARG A 545 11.62 -13.25 27.74
CA ARG A 545 10.26 -12.85 28.09
C ARG A 545 10.04 -12.94 29.58
N TYR A 546 9.49 -11.89 30.17
CA TYR A 546 8.92 -11.92 31.50
C TYR A 546 7.40 -12.04 31.40
N THR A 547 6.81 -12.96 32.18
CA THR A 547 5.36 -13.18 32.25
C THR A 547 4.91 -13.14 33.70
N ASP A 548 3.89 -12.32 33.97
CA ASP A 548 3.24 -12.22 35.31
C ASP A 548 1.73 -12.21 35.08
N ARG A 549 1.04 -13.35 35.40
CA ARG A 549 -0.37 -13.55 35.13
C ARG A 549 -1.10 -14.40 36.11
N ASN A 550 -2.41 -14.15 36.20
CA ASN A 550 -3.32 -15.04 36.90
C ASN A 550 -3.71 -16.20 35.99
N VAL A 551 -3.60 -17.40 36.48
CA VAL A 551 -4.07 -18.63 35.80
C VAL A 551 -5.17 -19.24 36.67
N PHE A 552 -6.27 -19.62 35.99
CA PHE A 552 -7.38 -20.31 36.63
C PHE A 552 -7.16 -21.82 36.49
N SER A 553 -7.33 -22.54 37.59
CA SER A 553 -7.39 -24.01 37.63
C SER A 553 -8.82 -24.49 37.68
N ILE A 554 -9.06 -25.76 37.32
CA ILE A 554 -10.36 -26.41 37.48
C ILE A 554 -10.83 -26.30 38.93
N GLY A 555 -12.02 -25.71 39.16
CA GLY A 555 -12.57 -25.54 40.51
C GLY A 555 -12.47 -24.14 41.11
N ASP A 556 -12.37 -23.09 40.32
CA ASP A 556 -12.38 -21.67 40.74
C ASP A 556 -11.11 -21.18 41.49
N ASN A 557 -10.11 -22.03 41.58
CA ASN A 557 -8.83 -21.67 42.23
C ASN A 557 -8.01 -20.77 41.27
N ARG A 558 -7.65 -19.57 41.75
CA ARG A 558 -6.77 -18.63 41.04
C ARG A 558 -5.38 -18.70 41.63
N PHE A 559 -4.39 -18.89 40.77
CA PHE A 559 -3.00 -18.71 41.17
C PHE A 559 -2.29 -17.72 40.23
N ARG A 560 -1.36 -16.98 40.82
CA ARG A 560 -0.52 -16.06 40.04
C ARG A 560 0.79 -16.75 39.70
N ILE A 561 1.11 -16.79 38.42
CA ILE A 561 2.37 -17.34 37.93
C ILE A 561 3.27 -16.20 37.46
N ASN A 562 4.53 -16.24 37.87
CA ASN A 562 5.53 -15.25 37.48
C ASN A 562 6.81 -16.01 37.10
N PHE A 563 7.22 -15.86 35.82
CA PHE A 563 8.40 -16.54 35.30
C PHE A 563 9.15 -15.74 34.28
N ILE A 564 10.44 -16.05 34.10
CA ILE A 564 11.27 -15.63 32.98
C ILE A 564 11.47 -16.83 32.06
N ASN A 565 11.27 -16.64 30.77
CA ASN A 565 11.65 -17.57 29.71
C ASN A 565 12.77 -16.98 28.88
N VAL A 566 13.86 -17.70 28.72
CA VAL A 566 14.94 -17.38 27.76
C VAL A 566 14.90 -18.43 26.66
N ARG A 567 14.75 -17.99 25.42
CA ARG A 567 14.59 -18.85 24.26
C ARG A 567 15.74 -18.66 23.27
N GLN A 568 16.25 -19.77 22.75
CA GLN A 568 17.17 -19.78 21.60
C GLN A 568 16.59 -20.70 20.51
N GLU A 569 16.59 -20.24 19.28
CA GLU A 569 16.13 -21.04 18.13
C GLU A 569 17.15 -21.02 17.00
N LEU A 570 17.37 -22.17 16.37
CA LEU A 570 18.05 -22.32 15.09
C LEU A 570 17.07 -22.96 14.12
N PHE A 571 16.72 -22.26 13.02
CA PHE A 571 15.66 -22.76 12.16
C PHE A 571 15.81 -22.35 10.69
N LEU A 572 15.15 -23.13 9.85
CA LEU A 572 14.95 -22.86 8.45
C LEU A 572 13.54 -22.27 8.25
N SER A 573 13.43 -21.26 7.41
CA SER A 573 12.15 -20.66 7.05
C SER A 573 12.17 -20.12 5.61
N ASN A 574 11.05 -19.51 5.18
CA ASN A 574 10.91 -18.91 3.87
C ASN A 574 11.04 -19.89 2.70
N ILE A 575 10.06 -20.74 2.55
CA ILE A 575 9.84 -21.43 1.29
C ILE A 575 9.13 -20.43 0.36
N LYS A 576 9.45 -20.49 -0.94
CA LYS A 576 9.15 -19.55 -2.04
C LYS A 576 7.67 -19.12 -2.22
N TRP A 577 6.76 -19.50 -1.32
CA TRP A 577 5.32 -19.31 -1.50
C TRP A 577 4.77 -18.17 -0.64
N SER A 578 4.18 -17.16 -1.27
CA SER A 578 3.67 -15.96 -0.57
C SER A 578 2.55 -16.26 0.43
N LYS A 579 1.65 -17.19 0.12
CA LYS A 579 0.51 -17.58 0.96
C LYS A 579 0.82 -18.69 1.96
N TYR A 580 2.00 -19.34 1.85
CA TYR A 580 2.38 -20.48 2.67
C TYR A 580 3.62 -20.16 3.49
N PHE A 581 3.65 -20.67 4.69
CA PHE A 581 4.85 -20.64 5.51
C PHE A 581 5.26 -22.04 5.95
N LEU A 582 6.55 -22.25 6.08
CA LEU A 582 7.14 -23.43 6.71
C LEU A 582 8.31 -22.95 7.56
N LYS A 583 8.34 -23.40 8.81
CA LYS A 583 9.43 -23.14 9.75
C LYS A 583 9.76 -24.46 10.45
N THR A 584 11.02 -24.86 10.47
CA THR A 584 11.48 -26.08 11.18
C THR A 584 12.84 -25.86 11.78
N GLY A 585 13.09 -26.42 12.95
CA GLY A 585 14.37 -26.22 13.64
C GLY A 585 14.43 -26.81 15.04
N LEU A 586 15.45 -26.36 15.75
CA LEU A 586 15.66 -26.69 17.16
C LEU A 586 15.43 -25.43 18.00
N ARG A 587 14.83 -25.62 19.15
CA ARG A 587 14.55 -24.59 20.14
C ARG A 587 15.00 -25.05 21.51
N ASN A 588 15.68 -24.19 22.24
CA ASN A 588 15.96 -24.36 23.66
C ASN A 588 15.17 -23.30 24.43
N ASP A 589 14.35 -23.72 25.37
CA ASP A 589 13.58 -22.87 26.29
C ASP A 589 14.07 -23.07 27.71
N TRP A 590 14.71 -22.05 28.27
CA TRP A 590 15.03 -22.02 29.70
C TRP A 590 13.93 -21.27 30.45
N TYR A 591 13.36 -21.91 31.46
CA TYR A 591 12.37 -21.30 32.35
C TYR A 591 12.94 -21.11 33.76
N SER A 592 12.64 -19.96 34.38
CA SER A 592 12.88 -19.67 35.78
C SER A 592 11.60 -19.12 36.40
N VAL A 593 10.96 -19.89 37.23
CA VAL A 593 9.76 -19.46 37.98
C VAL A 593 10.17 -18.77 39.26
N ASN A 594 9.76 -17.49 39.44
CA ASN A 594 10.18 -16.66 40.57
C ASN A 594 9.22 -16.75 41.74
N SER A 595 7.92 -16.93 41.50
CA SER A 595 6.91 -17.13 42.55
C SER A 595 5.69 -17.86 42.00
N MET A 596 5.18 -18.81 42.80
CA MET A 596 3.84 -19.36 42.63
C MET A 596 3.11 -19.16 43.97
N MET A 597 2.06 -18.35 44.00
CA MET A 597 1.20 -18.20 45.16
C MET A 597 0.28 -19.43 45.36
N ALA A 598 0.69 -20.60 44.95
CA ALA A 598 -0.12 -21.79 44.81
C ALA A 598 0.37 -22.96 45.68
N GLU A 599 1.22 -22.72 46.68
CA GLU A 599 1.65 -23.80 47.62
C GLU A 599 0.47 -24.55 48.26
N GLN A 600 -0.71 -23.92 48.34
CA GLN A 600 -1.91 -24.55 48.91
C GLN A 600 -2.78 -25.29 47.90
N VAL A 601 -2.57 -25.12 46.59
CA VAL A 601 -3.49 -25.58 45.50
C VAL A 601 -2.90 -26.71 44.67
N ILE A 602 -1.58 -26.72 44.46
CA ILE A 602 -0.88 -27.72 43.68
C ILE A 602 0.01 -28.54 44.63
N GLY A 603 -0.58 -29.43 45.41
CA GLY A 603 0.16 -30.22 46.39
C GLY A 603 1.51 -30.73 45.86
N ASN A 604 2.61 -30.48 46.60
CA ASN A 604 3.96 -31.03 46.46
C ASN A 604 4.72 -30.77 45.11
N TYR A 605 4.44 -29.69 44.37
CA TYR A 605 5.36 -29.31 43.32
C TYR A 605 6.57 -28.55 43.88
N ASP A 606 7.73 -29.16 43.77
CA ASP A 606 9.02 -28.54 44.09
C ASP A 606 9.31 -27.40 43.08
N LEU A 607 9.41 -26.15 43.58
CA LEU A 607 9.70 -24.98 42.73
C LEU A 607 11.06 -25.09 42.02
N GLU A 608 12.00 -25.89 42.51
CA GLU A 608 13.24 -26.20 41.82
C GLU A 608 13.02 -27.01 40.55
N GLN A 609 11.94 -27.81 40.44
CA GLN A 609 11.58 -28.54 39.26
C GLN A 609 11.11 -27.63 38.12
N LEU A 610 10.80 -26.36 38.42
CA LEU A 610 10.36 -25.37 37.42
C LEU A 610 11.52 -24.54 36.83
N LYS A 611 12.77 -24.80 37.27
CA LYS A 611 14.00 -24.26 36.67
C LYS A 611 14.60 -25.31 35.77
N ASN A 612 14.27 -25.31 34.48
CA ASN A 612 14.75 -26.33 33.56
C ASN A 612 14.93 -25.77 32.15
N ASP A 613 15.89 -26.33 31.43
CA ASP A 613 16.03 -26.20 29.99
C ASP A 613 15.23 -27.29 29.30
N TYR A 614 14.56 -26.91 28.21
CA TYR A 614 13.77 -27.82 27.36
C TYR A 614 14.23 -27.74 25.93
N ILE A 615 14.72 -28.84 25.37
CA ILE A 615 15.15 -28.93 23.99
C ILE A 615 14.01 -29.48 23.14
N THR A 616 13.62 -28.75 22.12
CA THR A 616 12.48 -29.06 21.27
C THR A 616 12.90 -29.06 19.81
N TYR A 617 12.57 -30.11 19.06
CA TYR A 617 12.45 -30.05 17.62
C TYR A 617 11.05 -29.57 17.26
N PHE A 618 10.96 -28.58 16.39
CA PHE A 618 9.66 -28.04 15.99
C PHE A 618 9.50 -27.97 14.47
N LEU A 619 8.26 -28.17 14.02
CA LEU A 619 7.81 -28.01 12.64
C LEU A 619 6.52 -27.19 12.64
N GLN A 620 6.50 -26.08 11.91
CA GLN A 620 5.32 -25.23 11.75
C GLN A 620 5.08 -25.02 10.25
N ALA A 621 3.86 -25.26 9.81
CA ALA A 621 3.44 -25.05 8.43
C ALA A 621 2.05 -24.44 8.39
N GLY A 622 1.75 -23.68 7.36
CA GLY A 622 0.42 -23.15 7.20
C GLY A 622 0.21 -22.32 5.93
N ARG A 623 -1.01 -21.88 5.81
CA ARG A 623 -1.48 -20.99 4.75
C ARG A 623 -2.33 -19.89 5.38
N ASP A 624 -2.11 -18.65 4.98
CA ASP A 624 -2.96 -17.50 5.31
C ASP A 624 -3.28 -16.73 4.02
N SER A 625 -4.56 -16.73 3.65
CA SER A 625 -5.07 -16.06 2.46
C SER A 625 -6.10 -14.97 2.78
N PHE A 626 -6.21 -14.54 4.04
CA PHE A 626 -7.05 -13.41 4.39
C PHE A 626 -6.49 -12.13 3.75
N ASP A 627 -7.38 -11.30 3.22
CA ASP A 627 -7.08 -9.97 2.67
C ASP A 627 -6.67 -8.97 3.76
N ASN A 628 -7.18 -9.13 4.98
CA ASN A 628 -6.89 -8.29 6.15
C ASN A 628 -6.78 -9.14 7.42
N GLY A 629 -5.81 -8.84 8.29
CA GLY A 629 -5.57 -9.61 9.51
C GLY A 629 -6.62 -9.40 10.61
N TYR A 630 -7.24 -8.21 10.68
CA TYR A 630 -8.20 -7.84 11.74
C TYR A 630 -9.65 -7.93 11.30
N ILE A 631 -9.96 -7.45 10.10
CA ILE A 631 -11.31 -7.39 9.54
C ILE A 631 -11.28 -7.98 8.13
N PRO A 632 -11.05 -9.31 8.01
CA PRO A 632 -10.99 -9.94 6.70
C PRO A 632 -12.35 -9.85 6.00
N THR A 633 -12.33 -9.65 4.68
CA THR A 633 -13.52 -9.66 3.84
C THR A 633 -13.57 -10.89 2.92
N GLU A 634 -12.42 -11.58 2.78
CA GLU A 634 -12.31 -12.85 2.07
C GLU A 634 -11.13 -13.67 2.60
N GLY A 635 -11.10 -14.96 2.25
CA GLY A 635 -9.97 -15.82 2.51
C GLY A 635 -10.16 -16.85 3.62
N SER A 636 -9.06 -17.50 3.96
CA SER A 636 -8.97 -18.53 5.00
C SER A 636 -7.56 -18.66 5.56
N SER A 637 -7.44 -19.19 6.77
CA SER A 637 -6.17 -19.53 7.42
C SER A 637 -6.19 -20.99 7.89
N LEU A 638 -5.09 -21.68 7.67
CA LEU A 638 -4.81 -23.01 8.19
C LEU A 638 -3.38 -23.03 8.74
N GLY A 639 -3.20 -23.47 9.97
CA GLY A 639 -1.90 -23.63 10.60
C GLY A 639 -1.80 -24.99 11.28
N VAL A 640 -0.65 -25.64 11.14
CA VAL A 640 -0.30 -26.89 11.82
C VAL A 640 1.06 -26.71 12.45
N SER A 641 1.20 -27.12 13.72
CA SER A 641 2.49 -27.19 14.38
C SER A 641 2.66 -28.53 15.06
N TYR A 642 3.89 -28.99 15.05
CA TYR A 642 4.34 -30.18 15.75
C TYR A 642 5.60 -29.85 16.53
N ASP A 643 5.59 -30.16 17.84
CA ASP A 643 6.75 -30.02 18.71
C ASP A 643 7.08 -31.41 19.32
N TRP A 644 8.34 -31.79 19.28
CA TRP A 644 8.90 -32.92 20.02
C TRP A 644 9.88 -32.38 21.05
N VAL A 645 9.49 -32.46 22.33
CA VAL A 645 10.32 -32.05 23.44
C VAL A 645 11.05 -33.31 23.98
N PHE A 646 12.39 -33.35 23.81
CA PHE A 646 13.15 -34.57 24.02
C PHE A 646 14.36 -34.44 24.94
N GLY A 647 14.66 -33.26 25.46
CA GLY A 647 15.79 -33.02 26.36
C GLY A 647 15.49 -32.02 27.42
N GLY A 648 16.13 -32.12 28.55
CA GLY A 648 16.03 -31.17 29.65
C GLY A 648 17.22 -31.25 30.58
N PHE A 649 17.63 -30.14 31.17
CA PHE A 649 18.71 -30.03 32.13
C PHE A 649 18.39 -28.93 33.17
N PRO A 650 18.67 -29.11 34.48
CA PRO A 650 19.34 -30.23 35.09
C PRO A 650 18.45 -31.46 35.31
N GLN A 651 17.11 -31.33 35.18
CA GLN A 651 16.19 -32.44 35.48
C GLN A 651 15.77 -33.18 34.21
N LYS A 652 15.86 -34.51 34.25
CA LYS A 652 15.34 -35.37 33.19
C LYS A 652 13.84 -35.50 33.35
N PHE A 653 13.11 -35.45 32.21
CA PHE A 653 11.67 -35.71 32.13
C PHE A 653 11.40 -36.70 30.97
N ASN A 654 10.21 -37.26 30.91
CA ASN A 654 9.78 -38.08 29.82
C ASN A 654 9.58 -37.25 28.56
N ASN A 655 10.05 -37.76 27.40
CA ASN A 655 9.80 -37.08 26.11
C ASN A 655 8.30 -36.99 25.87
N PHE A 656 7.88 -35.85 25.33
CA PHE A 656 6.50 -35.67 24.93
C PHE A 656 6.38 -34.97 23.59
N HIS A 657 5.22 -35.10 22.98
CA HIS A 657 4.92 -34.51 21.68
C HIS A 657 3.69 -33.63 21.78
N THR A 658 3.66 -32.55 20.99
CA THR A 658 2.46 -31.74 20.82
C THR A 658 2.10 -31.61 19.35
N ILE A 659 0.82 -31.68 19.03
CA ILE A 659 0.28 -31.39 17.72
C ILE A 659 -0.78 -30.33 17.91
N GLN A 660 -0.66 -29.23 17.16
CA GLN A 660 -1.65 -28.17 17.15
C GLN A 660 -2.13 -27.92 15.72
N LEU A 661 -3.44 -27.76 15.55
CA LEU A 661 -4.10 -27.40 14.31
C LEU A 661 -5.00 -26.19 14.57
N HIS A 662 -4.95 -25.23 13.68
CA HIS A 662 -5.86 -24.10 13.68
C HIS A 662 -6.39 -23.87 12.25
N TRP A 663 -7.70 -23.77 12.12
CA TRP A 663 -8.38 -23.48 10.87
C TRP A 663 -9.41 -22.36 11.09
N LYS A 664 -9.46 -21.40 10.17
CA LYS A 664 -10.44 -20.32 10.13
C LYS A 664 -10.81 -20.03 8.68
N HIS A 665 -12.09 -19.83 8.41
CA HIS A 665 -12.58 -19.52 7.07
C HIS A 665 -13.59 -18.38 7.13
N LEU A 666 -13.71 -17.60 6.05
CA LEU A 666 -14.71 -16.55 5.92
C LEU A 666 -15.73 -16.95 4.88
N VAL A 667 -17.01 -16.87 5.23
CA VAL A 667 -18.16 -17.01 4.34
C VAL A 667 -18.91 -15.68 4.35
N GLY A 668 -19.10 -15.07 3.19
CA GLY A 668 -19.73 -13.76 3.06
C GLY A 668 -18.78 -12.70 2.51
N GLY A 669 -18.75 -11.52 3.10
CA GLY A 669 -17.92 -10.39 2.64
C GLY A 669 -17.93 -9.23 3.64
N ASP A 670 -17.71 -8.01 3.14
CA ASP A 670 -17.56 -6.82 3.99
C ASP A 670 -18.85 -6.46 4.76
N ALA A 671 -20.03 -6.57 4.11
CA ALA A 671 -21.31 -6.20 4.74
C ALA A 671 -21.75 -7.19 5.81
N PHE A 672 -21.58 -8.49 5.54
CA PHE A 672 -21.88 -9.61 6.43
C PHE A 672 -20.83 -10.68 6.26
N ALA A 673 -20.27 -11.17 7.36
CA ALA A 673 -19.31 -12.26 7.37
C ALA A 673 -19.62 -13.26 8.49
N PHE A 674 -19.56 -14.54 8.14
CA PHE A 674 -19.54 -15.66 9.07
C PHE A 674 -18.14 -16.26 9.08
N LEU A 675 -17.49 -16.30 10.23
CA LEU A 675 -16.14 -16.80 10.40
C LEU A 675 -16.10 -18.00 11.36
N PRO A 676 -16.36 -19.20 10.85
CA PRO A 676 -16.14 -20.42 11.62
C PRO A 676 -14.65 -20.66 11.82
N SER A 677 -14.25 -21.11 13.01
CA SER A 677 -12.89 -21.55 13.29
C SER A 677 -12.87 -22.79 14.19
N LEU A 678 -11.85 -23.62 13.97
CA LEU A 678 -11.57 -24.82 14.73
C LEU A 678 -10.10 -24.77 15.16
N SER A 679 -9.87 -25.08 16.44
CA SER A 679 -8.53 -25.18 17.00
C SER A 679 -8.42 -26.45 17.81
N PHE A 680 -7.37 -27.23 17.60
CA PHE A 680 -7.10 -28.45 18.34
C PHE A 680 -5.65 -28.43 18.84
N ARG A 681 -5.41 -28.91 20.05
CA ARG A 681 -4.06 -29.18 20.55
C ARG A 681 -4.05 -30.45 21.38
N PHE A 682 -3.16 -31.37 21.02
CA PHE A 682 -2.99 -32.65 21.64
C PHE A 682 -1.58 -32.75 22.23
N LEU A 683 -1.51 -33.20 23.47
CA LEU A 683 -0.29 -33.53 24.18
C LEU A 683 -0.20 -35.04 24.33
N PHE A 684 0.90 -35.62 23.91
CA PHE A 684 1.17 -37.07 24.00
C PHE A 684 2.44 -37.27 24.83
N GLY A 685 2.27 -37.83 26.04
CA GLY A 685 3.35 -38.09 26.98
C GLY A 685 2.83 -38.04 28.42
N ASP A 686 3.57 -38.63 29.32
CA ASP A 686 3.28 -38.62 30.76
C ASP A 686 4.06 -37.47 31.39
N ASP A 687 3.51 -36.88 32.45
CA ASP A 687 4.14 -35.83 33.29
C ASP A 687 4.62 -34.61 32.50
N VAL A 688 3.75 -34.07 31.61
CA VAL A 688 4.06 -32.89 30.79
C VAL A 688 4.33 -31.69 31.71
N PRO A 689 5.49 -31.01 31.57
CA PRO A 689 5.83 -29.84 32.38
C PRO A 689 4.83 -28.69 32.21
N ILE A 690 4.56 -27.95 33.31
CA ILE A 690 3.57 -26.85 33.34
C ILE A 690 3.69 -25.85 32.22
N PRO A 691 4.92 -25.40 31.80
CA PRO A 691 5.04 -24.45 30.68
C PRO A 691 4.46 -24.93 29.33
N PHE A 692 4.19 -26.25 29.20
CA PHE A 692 3.67 -26.85 27.95
C PHE A 692 2.22 -27.31 28.05
N THR A 693 1.58 -27.22 29.22
CA THR A 693 0.17 -27.62 29.39
C THR A 693 -0.77 -26.79 28.55
N ASN A 694 -1.90 -27.38 28.15
CA ASN A 694 -2.91 -26.66 27.38
C ASN A 694 -3.53 -25.52 28.20
N THR A 695 -3.69 -24.37 27.54
CA THR A 695 -4.33 -23.19 28.17
C THR A 695 -5.29 -22.51 27.21
N ILE A 696 -6.41 -22.00 27.75
CA ILE A 696 -7.39 -21.19 27.01
C ILE A 696 -7.59 -19.85 27.71
N GLY A 697 -8.06 -18.85 26.99
CA GLY A 697 -8.46 -17.55 27.52
C GLY A 697 -7.84 -16.36 26.78
N GLY A 698 -8.29 -15.16 27.14
CA GLY A 698 -7.90 -13.93 26.47
C GLY A 698 -8.46 -13.77 25.08
N SER A 699 -8.13 -12.65 24.44
CA SER A 699 -8.62 -12.28 23.10
C SER A 699 -7.70 -12.73 21.95
N MET A 700 -6.42 -13.03 22.24
CA MET A 700 -5.37 -13.30 21.24
C MET A 700 -4.69 -14.65 21.50
N PRO A 701 -4.29 -15.37 20.41
CA PRO A 701 -3.49 -16.58 20.55
C PRO A 701 -2.07 -16.24 21.02
N GLY A 702 -1.52 -17.09 21.92
CA GLY A 702 -0.13 -16.99 22.37
C GLY A 702 0.25 -15.72 23.15
N ARG A 703 -0.73 -14.98 23.65
CA ARG A 703 -0.46 -13.67 24.29
C ARG A 703 0.45 -13.77 25.51
N TYR A 704 0.19 -14.72 26.39
CA TYR A 704 0.94 -14.91 27.63
C TYR A 704 1.81 -16.17 27.62
N LEU A 705 1.28 -17.24 27.04
CA LEU A 705 1.92 -18.52 26.83
C LEU A 705 1.75 -18.90 25.36
N ASP A 706 2.79 -19.40 24.72
CA ASP A 706 2.78 -19.70 23.28
C ASP A 706 1.66 -20.65 22.85
N GLN A 707 1.31 -21.59 23.74
CA GLN A 707 0.24 -22.57 23.51
C GLN A 707 -1.16 -22.08 23.87
N GLN A 708 -1.31 -20.85 24.36
CA GLN A 708 -2.60 -20.30 24.74
C GLN A 708 -3.52 -20.13 23.55
N MET A 709 -4.71 -20.71 23.63
CA MET A 709 -5.77 -20.55 22.63
C MET A 709 -6.79 -19.53 23.10
N PRO A 710 -7.22 -18.59 22.24
CA PRO A 710 -8.19 -17.57 22.59
C PRO A 710 -9.56 -18.19 22.89
N PHE A 711 -10.16 -17.81 24.01
CA PHE A 711 -11.48 -18.22 24.43
C PHE A 711 -12.21 -17.07 25.09
N LEU A 712 -13.32 -16.64 24.49
CA LEU A 712 -14.10 -15.53 24.98
C LEU A 712 -14.86 -15.93 26.27
N GLY A 713 -14.78 -15.07 27.27
CA GLY A 713 -15.40 -15.32 28.58
C GLY A 713 -14.44 -15.85 29.65
N ILE A 714 -13.15 -16.02 29.30
CA ILE A 714 -12.09 -16.31 30.28
C ILE A 714 -11.04 -15.22 30.13
N GLU A 715 -10.91 -14.37 31.14
CA GLU A 715 -9.84 -13.38 31.25
C GLU A 715 -8.52 -14.07 31.59
N ASN A 716 -7.40 -13.59 31.10
CA ASN A 716 -6.07 -14.16 31.31
C ASN A 716 -5.94 -15.60 30.73
N ALA A 717 -5.69 -16.62 31.58
CA ALA A 717 -5.46 -17.99 31.14
C ALA A 717 -6.12 -18.99 32.07
N ALA A 718 -6.65 -20.08 31.51
CA ALA A 718 -7.16 -21.25 32.26
C ALA A 718 -6.46 -22.51 31.75
N ALA A 719 -5.99 -23.34 32.72
CA ALA A 719 -5.34 -24.60 32.42
C ALA A 719 -6.36 -25.65 31.96
N MET A 720 -6.02 -26.43 30.94
CA MET A 720 -6.83 -27.46 30.32
C MET A 720 -6.10 -28.80 30.33
N GLN A 721 -6.83 -29.85 30.02
CA GLN A 721 -6.31 -31.23 29.97
C GLN A 721 -5.49 -31.45 28.67
N ASN A 722 -4.86 -32.62 28.53
CA ASN A 722 -3.93 -32.97 27.48
C ASN A 722 -4.51 -32.89 26.05
N MET A 723 -5.82 -33.13 25.92
CA MET A 723 -6.54 -32.96 24.64
C MET A 723 -7.46 -31.76 24.75
N LEU A 724 -7.33 -30.82 23.83
CA LEU A 724 -8.15 -29.62 23.80
C LEU A 724 -8.65 -29.39 22.38
N GLY A 725 -9.95 -29.18 22.23
CA GLY A 725 -10.63 -28.77 21.01
C GLY A 725 -11.49 -27.54 21.26
N ILE A 726 -11.41 -26.54 20.39
CA ILE A 726 -12.25 -25.33 20.42
C ILE A 726 -12.92 -25.14 19.08
N ALA A 727 -14.24 -25.03 19.09
CA ALA A 727 -15.04 -24.56 17.96
C ALA A 727 -15.54 -23.15 18.26
N ARG A 728 -15.37 -22.22 17.32
CA ARG A 728 -15.80 -20.82 17.44
C ARG A 728 -16.52 -20.37 16.19
N ALA A 729 -17.56 -19.58 16.38
CA ALA A 729 -18.33 -18.96 15.31
C ALA A 729 -18.48 -17.45 15.58
N ASP A 730 -18.00 -16.64 14.65
CA ASP A 730 -18.14 -15.19 14.69
C ASP A 730 -19.11 -14.75 13.59
N PHE A 731 -20.17 -14.03 13.96
CA PHE A 731 -21.17 -13.46 13.05
C PHE A 731 -21.00 -11.95 13.02
N ARG A 732 -20.38 -11.43 11.97
CA ARG A 732 -20.06 -10.00 11.83
C ARG A 732 -20.98 -9.31 10.85
N VAL A 733 -21.49 -8.13 11.25
CA VAL A 733 -22.30 -7.23 10.43
C VAL A 733 -21.65 -5.87 10.41
N LYS A 734 -21.51 -5.27 9.22
CA LYS A 734 -21.07 -3.88 9.06
C LYS A 734 -22.25 -2.93 9.33
N LEU A 735 -22.13 -2.07 10.33
CA LEU A 735 -23.17 -1.09 10.69
C LEU A 735 -23.04 0.21 9.87
N LEU A 736 -21.82 0.74 9.80
CA LEU A 736 -21.46 1.97 9.10
C LEU A 736 -20.05 1.81 8.50
N LYS A 737 -19.56 2.82 7.80
CA LYS A 737 -18.16 2.83 7.32
C LYS A 737 -17.22 2.59 8.50
N ASN A 738 -16.37 1.55 8.43
CA ASN A 738 -15.40 1.15 9.45
C ASN A 738 -15.98 0.70 10.81
N ASN A 739 -17.29 0.48 10.93
CA ASN A 739 -17.96 0.08 12.16
C ASN A 739 -18.61 -1.29 12.00
N TYR A 740 -18.30 -2.21 12.91
CA TYR A 740 -18.73 -3.60 12.83
C TYR A 740 -19.27 -4.07 14.18
N LEU A 741 -20.32 -4.89 14.14
CA LEU A 741 -20.85 -5.61 15.29
C LEU A 741 -20.67 -7.10 15.04
N THR A 742 -20.12 -7.82 16.02
CA THR A 742 -19.82 -9.25 15.91
C THR A 742 -20.41 -10.01 17.10
N GLY A 743 -21.33 -10.93 16.83
CA GLY A 743 -21.76 -11.94 17.79
C GLY A 743 -20.77 -13.10 17.77
N ILE A 744 -20.29 -13.53 18.93
CA ILE A 744 -19.26 -14.56 19.07
C ILE A 744 -19.80 -15.66 19.97
N VAL A 745 -19.66 -16.92 19.53
CA VAL A 745 -19.92 -18.11 20.34
C VAL A 745 -18.70 -19.04 20.20
N ASN A 746 -18.21 -19.55 21.32
CA ASN A 746 -17.14 -20.53 21.32
C ASN A 746 -17.45 -21.67 22.31
N TYR A 747 -17.06 -22.87 21.92
CA TYR A 747 -17.26 -24.09 22.70
C TYR A 747 -15.92 -24.84 22.78
N ALA A 748 -15.48 -25.12 23.99
CA ALA A 748 -14.25 -25.85 24.25
C ALA A 748 -14.56 -27.20 24.93
N VAL A 749 -13.84 -28.22 24.48
CA VAL A 749 -13.87 -29.58 25.04
C VAL A 749 -12.46 -29.96 25.45
N SER A 750 -12.29 -30.49 26.67
CA SER A 750 -10.98 -31.00 27.09
C SER A 750 -11.08 -32.34 27.78
N ALA A 751 -10.02 -33.18 27.60
CA ALA A 751 -9.90 -34.49 28.23
C ALA A 751 -8.43 -34.92 28.33
N ASN A 752 -8.09 -35.84 29.23
CA ASN A 752 -6.71 -36.37 29.28
C ASN A 752 -6.43 -37.40 28.17
N ASN A 753 -7.45 -38.12 27.73
CA ASN A 753 -7.34 -39.11 26.65
C ASN A 753 -8.71 -39.35 25.98
N PHE A 754 -8.72 -40.11 24.89
CA PHE A 754 -9.96 -40.42 24.15
C PHE A 754 -10.95 -41.28 24.93
N ALA A 755 -10.46 -42.13 25.86
CA ALA A 755 -11.36 -42.94 26.71
C ALA A 755 -12.14 -42.05 27.68
N GLN A 756 -11.46 -41.08 28.29
CA GLN A 756 -12.10 -40.11 29.17
C GLN A 756 -13.05 -39.21 28.41
N LEU A 757 -12.66 -38.76 27.23
CA LEU A 757 -13.53 -37.95 26.38
C LEU A 757 -14.85 -38.63 26.08
N LYS A 758 -14.81 -39.95 25.84
CA LYS A 758 -16.03 -40.76 25.59
C LYS A 758 -16.84 -41.02 26.86
N ALA A 759 -16.15 -41.25 27.98
CA ALA A 759 -16.84 -41.64 29.24
C ALA A 759 -17.43 -40.45 30.00
N GLU A 760 -16.76 -39.27 29.89
CA GLU A 760 -17.07 -38.06 30.66
C GLU A 760 -17.45 -36.87 29.74
N TYR A 761 -17.99 -37.14 28.53
CA TYR A 761 -18.43 -36.09 27.62
C TYR A 761 -19.41 -35.15 28.33
N GLY A 762 -19.17 -33.83 28.18
CA GLY A 762 -20.00 -32.79 28.83
C GLY A 762 -19.55 -32.40 30.25
N ARG A 763 -18.57 -33.09 30.85
CA ARG A 763 -18.09 -32.77 32.21
C ARG A 763 -17.05 -31.65 32.23
N TYR A 764 -16.21 -31.56 31.17
CA TYR A 764 -15.11 -30.58 31.06
C TYR A 764 -15.31 -29.71 29.81
N ASP A 765 -16.58 -29.47 29.50
CA ASP A 765 -16.94 -28.63 28.36
C ASP A 765 -17.29 -27.23 28.82
N HIS A 766 -16.86 -26.25 28.03
CA HIS A 766 -17.06 -24.85 28.35
C HIS A 766 -17.66 -24.12 27.16
N LEU A 767 -18.73 -23.36 27.43
CA LEU A 767 -19.35 -22.47 26.46
C LEU A 767 -19.02 -21.02 26.82
N GLY A 768 -18.62 -20.25 25.83
CA GLY A 768 -18.43 -18.81 25.92
C GLY A 768 -19.25 -18.10 24.86
N ALA A 769 -19.82 -16.97 25.19
CA ALA A 769 -20.57 -16.14 24.26
C ALA A 769 -20.33 -14.65 24.56
N GLY A 770 -20.46 -13.82 23.55
CA GLY A 770 -20.31 -12.38 23.72
C GLY A 770 -20.69 -11.58 22.49
N LEU A 771 -20.74 -10.27 22.68
CA LEU A 771 -21.01 -9.28 21.65
C LEU A 771 -19.83 -8.31 21.60
N GLN A 772 -19.27 -8.11 20.40
CA GLN A 772 -18.13 -7.25 20.15
C GLN A 772 -18.49 -6.15 19.18
N TYR A 773 -18.22 -4.90 19.56
CA TYR A 773 -18.19 -3.77 18.67
C TYR A 773 -16.75 -3.48 18.25
N THR A 774 -16.52 -3.28 16.95
CA THR A 774 -15.19 -2.94 16.41
C THR A 774 -15.29 -1.69 15.54
N TYR A 775 -14.49 -0.69 15.85
CA TYR A 775 -14.27 0.47 15.00
C TYR A 775 -12.84 0.46 14.44
N ASN A 776 -12.72 0.37 13.11
CA ASN A 776 -11.43 0.33 12.43
C ASN A 776 -10.86 1.74 12.30
N THR A 777 -9.82 2.05 13.07
CA THR A 777 -9.15 3.37 13.09
C THR A 777 -7.77 3.31 12.43
N ILE A 778 -7.19 4.46 12.15
CA ILE A 778 -5.83 4.58 11.61
C ILE A 778 -4.74 4.12 12.59
N ILE A 779 -5.03 4.09 13.89
CA ILE A 779 -4.12 3.65 14.96
C ILE A 779 -4.34 2.17 15.35
N GLY A 780 -5.11 1.44 14.52
CA GLY A 780 -5.50 0.06 14.76
C GLY A 780 -6.97 -0.08 15.18
N PRO A 781 -7.49 -1.30 15.29
CA PRO A 781 -8.86 -1.55 15.68
C PRO A 781 -9.13 -1.10 17.13
N MET A 782 -10.24 -0.41 17.34
CA MET A 782 -10.81 -0.15 18.64
C MET A 782 -11.90 -1.21 18.89
N ILE A 783 -11.71 -2.01 19.95
CA ILE A 783 -12.57 -3.16 20.26
C ILE A 783 -13.21 -2.91 21.62
N PHE A 784 -14.51 -3.08 21.68
CA PHE A 784 -15.29 -3.19 22.90
C PHE A 784 -16.08 -4.48 22.87
N ASN A 785 -15.90 -5.36 23.86
CA ASN A 785 -16.63 -6.60 23.91
C ASN A 785 -17.17 -6.87 25.32
N VAL A 786 -18.37 -7.43 25.39
CA VAL A 786 -18.99 -7.95 26.61
C VAL A 786 -19.18 -9.43 26.41
N HIS A 787 -18.77 -10.22 27.39
CA HIS A 787 -18.73 -11.67 27.27
C HIS A 787 -19.14 -12.38 28.57
N TRP A 788 -19.52 -13.64 28.41
CA TRP A 788 -19.82 -14.56 29.49
C TRP A 788 -19.36 -15.98 29.13
N SER A 789 -19.06 -16.80 30.14
CA SER A 789 -18.78 -18.22 29.93
C SER A 789 -19.29 -19.09 31.05
N THR A 790 -19.53 -20.37 30.76
CA THR A 790 -19.84 -21.40 31.75
C THR A 790 -18.67 -21.74 32.68
N TYR A 791 -17.43 -21.33 32.27
CA TYR A 791 -16.26 -21.54 33.12
C TYR A 791 -16.20 -20.56 34.29
N THR A 792 -16.43 -19.27 34.00
CA THR A 792 -16.36 -18.21 35.03
C THR A 792 -17.68 -17.91 35.69
N HIS A 793 -18.82 -18.28 35.06
CA HIS A 793 -20.18 -17.89 35.45
C HIS A 793 -20.37 -16.38 35.67
N ARG A 794 -19.51 -15.55 35.05
CA ARG A 794 -19.48 -14.09 35.22
C ARG A 794 -19.55 -13.38 33.88
N VAL A 795 -20.15 -12.21 33.89
CA VAL A 795 -20.07 -11.28 32.76
C VAL A 795 -18.80 -10.47 32.90
N GLY A 796 -17.97 -10.50 31.88
CA GLY A 796 -16.77 -9.72 31.76
C GLY A 796 -16.86 -8.71 30.62
N ALA A 797 -15.92 -7.76 30.57
CA ALA A 797 -15.80 -6.80 29.50
C ALA A 797 -14.34 -6.59 29.13
N TYR A 798 -14.08 -6.42 27.85
CA TYR A 798 -12.75 -6.14 27.32
C TYR A 798 -12.81 -4.88 26.43
N ILE A 799 -11.86 -3.98 26.63
CA ILE A 799 -11.65 -2.80 25.80
C ILE A 799 -10.20 -2.83 25.32
N GLY A 800 -10.01 -2.66 24.00
CA GLY A 800 -8.68 -2.58 23.39
C GLY A 800 -8.64 -1.55 22.26
N ILE A 801 -7.50 -0.89 22.11
CA ILE A 801 -7.21 0.07 21.03
C ILE A 801 -5.78 -0.19 20.57
N GLY A 802 -5.58 -0.38 19.28
CA GLY A 802 -4.27 -0.61 18.68
C GLY A 802 -4.12 -2.00 18.07
N PHE A 803 -2.94 -2.27 17.54
CA PHE A 803 -2.61 -3.54 16.89
C PHE A 803 -2.21 -4.62 17.92
N ASP A 804 -2.39 -5.88 17.57
CA ASP A 804 -2.06 -7.03 18.42
C ASP A 804 -0.55 -7.38 18.29
N PHE A 805 0.17 -7.49 19.45
CA PHE A 805 1.57 -7.92 19.51
C PHE A 805 1.99 -8.49 20.86
#